data_c650c1c2e72a15b1cf9c3f61d9df206b
#
_entry.id   c650c1c2e72a15b1cf9c3f61d9df206b
#
_cell.length_a   1.000
_cell.length_b   1.000
_cell.length_c   1.000
_cell.angle_alpha   90.00
_cell.angle_beta   90.00
_cell.angle_gamma   90.00
#
_symmetry.space_group_name_H-M   'P 1'
#
loop_
_entity.id
_entity.type
_entity.pdbx_description
1 polymer ?
#
loop_
_entity_poly.entity_id
_entity_poly.type
_entity_poly.pdbx_seq_one_letter_code
_entity_poly.pdbx_strand_id
1 'polypeptide(L)'
;MSEKKRKHKVLIILLVIVLIIISAFAGLFLYSKIDRKEPLSVLPHDYSVYLHTDSAWNAVEPLLDLKAIDMFFSTPELTSCRGIFMQLRAAQWRNNRILSKIASKPVDLALYKDDNPESKYNILLCVDLGGLSSITRFSSVYLSKLNIQNLYEGDDCYIYDNKGTEYYIRPYKNLLLASDSHELLNSAFQEDYNNYSKEELAVLNKKSPEPIKIVANLRKLSGKLFEGEGIVPELAKAFPQNGLCAISVSLTDESFRLNASIPLEAVEDENYSLSSIFERRSSTPSIISRFRENVQYYTIINAGSLQQLKDAFFPIIVKDSEGSWKKYNSVSKTLLSLSIEELLFSWTGDEVVIFGIEGKNDPVFAIQIKDEKKRQQVFEKFLSSMLIKDNSSLLLDGVRIPRLELPTFLEGLLSLFEVRLPNPYYLIQDGFIYFSENAENLSEIHKGEKHLPKIASDANWNAVSKGLSTDAALSLYYNLDRSAPFFLRSKANLSNLISLYSIGRTDLCIKNSELIIQLSAISKSKEDSLHVPGFPITLEGRVDGKLAAENNNPKAKSNALYWVENQKTICSMELPSTNINRREMGDAVFICPLANANEEDAKKGVLWAVTVHGEAYLLTRKLEVVSGFPVFLSEEVEVEPVAHEDGVFVFTENSNMLFVDTRANVTSTALDIDGLLKSTPSIKEDFSGRTFVGYYDKGFLGKLGVLCSNDKKQSDNEEMQSFSLEVSGIAYGSPAFLVNKKGEMPYVGFVTQTGDFYLWNLNNDESTIIQLEGNYKCPVVCLGNCFVAISTEGLISRISLSGEVLEMKIPNVTCNDAFVTVNDNSLYVCPDGNVIYGFDENLELLVPFPVTGWGRPAFADVNGDKTLDFFALSVDNKLHAVKMR
;
A
#
# COMPACT_ATOMS: atom_id res chain seq x y z
N MET A 1 84.11 1.78 -19.16
CA MET A 1 83.86 1.04 -17.88
C MET A 1 83.22 1.84 -16.79
N SER A 2 83.22 3.15 -16.84
CA SER A 2 82.61 4.07 -15.83
C SER A 2 81.03 4.15 -15.85
N GLU A 3 80.41 4.15 -17.03
CA GLU A 3 78.98 4.30 -17.20
C GLU A 3 78.17 3.06 -16.74
N LYS A 4 78.65 1.89 -16.98
CA LYS A 4 78.04 0.65 -16.56
C LYS A 4 77.97 0.50 -15.03
N LYS A 5 79.04 0.99 -14.32
CA LYS A 5 79.03 1.04 -12.86
C LYS A 5 78.08 2.07 -12.28
N ARG A 6 77.85 3.14 -13.00
CA ARG A 6 76.89 4.20 -12.56
C ARG A 6 75.42 3.72 -12.72
N LYS A 7 75.11 3.05 -13.84
CA LYS A 7 73.71 2.44 -14.05
C LYS A 7 73.43 1.33 -13.02
N HIS A 8 74.45 0.52 -12.63
CA HIS A 8 74.21 -0.48 -11.58
C HIS A 8 73.99 0.10 -10.21
N LYS A 9 74.64 1.21 -9.82
CA LYS A 9 74.38 1.90 -8.56
C LYS A 9 73.01 2.54 -8.53
N VAL A 10 72.56 3.14 -9.62
CA VAL A 10 71.22 3.73 -9.76
C VAL A 10 70.16 2.63 -9.65
N LEU A 11 70.39 1.47 -10.31
CA LEU A 11 69.44 0.33 -10.22
C LEU A 11 69.34 -0.24 -8.79
N ILE A 12 70.47 -0.32 -8.08
CA ILE A 12 70.47 -0.80 -6.66
C ILE A 12 69.75 0.21 -5.76
N ILE A 13 70.00 1.52 -5.96
CA ILE A 13 69.26 2.55 -5.19
C ILE A 13 67.76 2.48 -5.45
N LEU A 14 67.34 2.29 -6.70
CA LEU A 14 65.97 2.15 -7.10
C LEU A 14 65.32 0.90 -6.48
N LEU A 15 66.08 -0.21 -6.46
CA LEU A 15 65.63 -1.48 -5.85
C LEU A 15 65.52 -1.37 -4.33
N VAL A 16 66.43 -0.65 -3.66
CA VAL A 16 66.34 -0.35 -2.23
C VAL A 16 65.14 0.57 -1.90
N ILE A 17 64.91 1.58 -2.71
CA ILE A 17 63.72 2.45 -2.55
C ILE A 17 62.42 1.63 -2.72
N VAL A 18 62.34 0.77 -3.73
CA VAL A 18 61.20 -0.13 -3.94
C VAL A 18 61.02 -1.07 -2.76
N LEU A 19 62.12 -1.61 -2.22
CA LEU A 19 62.08 -2.51 -1.05
C LEU A 19 61.66 -1.79 0.23
N ILE A 20 62.07 -0.52 0.43
CA ILE A 20 61.62 0.32 1.53
C ILE A 20 60.13 0.62 1.38
N ILE A 21 59.66 0.94 0.17
CA ILE A 21 58.25 1.19 -0.11
C ILE A 21 57.42 -0.09 0.16
N ILE A 22 57.87 -1.25 -0.32
CA ILE A 22 57.19 -2.53 -0.07
C ILE A 22 57.16 -2.85 1.43
N SER A 23 58.29 -2.64 2.15
CA SER A 23 58.34 -2.87 3.60
C SER A 23 57.46 -1.89 4.37
N ALA A 24 57.36 -0.65 3.97
CA ALA A 24 56.45 0.33 4.55
C ALA A 24 54.97 -0.06 4.32
N PHE A 25 54.63 -0.49 3.09
CA PHE A 25 53.31 -1.00 2.79
C PHE A 25 52.96 -2.28 3.58
N ALA A 26 53.91 -3.22 3.68
CA ALA A 26 53.76 -4.44 4.49
C ALA A 26 53.59 -4.10 5.98
N GLY A 27 54.38 -3.16 6.51
CA GLY A 27 54.22 -2.67 7.87
C GLY A 27 52.89 -2.00 8.14
N LEU A 28 52.41 -1.15 7.24
CA LEU A 28 51.11 -0.53 7.28
C LEU A 28 49.99 -1.55 7.18
N PHE A 29 50.12 -2.55 6.33
CA PHE A 29 49.16 -3.65 6.19
C PHE A 29 49.07 -4.50 7.47
N LEU A 30 50.20 -4.83 8.09
CA LEU A 30 50.26 -5.53 9.36
C LEU A 30 49.67 -4.68 10.49
N TYR A 31 50.05 -3.40 10.55
CA TYR A 31 49.47 -2.46 11.52
C TYR A 31 47.95 -2.36 11.38
N SER A 32 47.43 -2.27 10.14
CA SER A 32 46.01 -2.23 9.88
C SER A 32 45.24 -3.52 10.27
N LYS A 33 45.94 -4.66 10.37
CA LYS A 33 45.40 -5.93 10.87
C LYS A 33 45.39 -6.01 12.42
N ILE A 34 46.33 -5.35 13.09
CA ILE A 34 46.42 -5.37 14.54
C ILE A 34 45.50 -4.33 15.18
N ASP A 35 45.45 -3.11 14.62
CA ASP A 35 44.64 -2.02 15.11
C ASP A 35 43.26 -2.01 14.44
N ARG A 36 42.45 -3.03 14.76
CA ARG A 36 41.06 -3.17 14.26
C ARG A 36 40.04 -2.94 15.35
N LYS A 37 38.89 -2.48 14.95
CA LYS A 37 37.67 -2.43 15.78
C LYS A 37 36.57 -3.26 15.14
N GLU A 38 35.80 -3.92 15.97
CA GLU A 38 34.60 -4.62 15.52
C GLU A 38 33.50 -3.60 15.22
N PRO A 39 32.71 -3.77 14.17
CA PRO A 39 31.62 -2.82 13.82
C PRO A 39 30.64 -2.56 14.97
N LEU A 40 30.25 -3.62 15.69
CA LEU A 40 29.34 -3.48 16.84
C LEU A 40 29.94 -2.61 17.98
N SER A 41 31.28 -2.47 18.07
CA SER A 41 31.90 -1.62 19.09
C SER A 41 31.79 -0.12 18.83
N VAL A 42 31.29 0.28 17.67
CA VAL A 42 31.07 1.69 17.28
C VAL A 42 29.62 2.00 16.97
N LEU A 43 28.73 1.02 17.07
CA LEU A 43 27.29 1.21 16.88
C LEU A 43 26.62 1.35 18.25
N PRO A 44 26.00 2.49 18.58
CA PRO A 44 25.24 2.64 19.81
C PRO A 44 24.16 1.57 19.96
N HIS A 45 23.98 1.01 21.17
CA HIS A 45 23.06 -0.11 21.41
C HIS A 45 21.57 0.27 21.35
N ASP A 46 21.25 1.56 21.30
CA ASP A 46 19.88 2.07 21.34
C ASP A 46 19.23 2.16 19.94
N TYR A 47 19.58 1.25 19.02
CA TYR A 47 19.00 1.16 17.69
C TYR A 47 17.58 0.57 17.72
N SER A 48 16.78 0.96 16.74
CA SER A 48 15.47 0.35 16.46
C SER A 48 15.60 -0.91 15.60
N VAL A 49 16.44 -0.84 14.58
CA VAL A 49 16.73 -1.96 13.66
C VAL A 49 18.22 -1.98 13.36
N TYR A 50 18.81 -3.16 13.40
CA TYR A 50 20.17 -3.42 12.97
C TYR A 50 20.17 -4.40 11.80
N LEU A 51 20.96 -4.10 10.79
CA LEU A 51 21.17 -4.89 9.58
C LEU A 51 22.64 -5.24 9.45
N HIS A 52 22.94 -6.49 9.14
CA HIS A 52 24.27 -6.95 8.84
C HIS A 52 24.32 -7.75 7.56
N THR A 53 25.34 -7.52 6.74
CA THR A 53 25.67 -8.37 5.59
C THR A 53 27.18 -8.49 5.41
N ASP A 54 27.63 -9.67 5.03
CA ASP A 54 29.04 -9.92 4.71
C ASP A 54 29.50 -9.22 3.41
N SER A 55 28.55 -8.86 2.55
CA SER A 55 28.81 -8.12 1.30
C SER A 55 27.54 -7.37 0.90
N ALA A 56 27.58 -6.05 1.03
CA ALA A 56 26.44 -5.21 0.66
C ALA A 56 26.01 -5.43 -0.80
N TRP A 57 26.98 -5.56 -1.70
CA TRP A 57 26.68 -5.76 -3.11
C TRP A 57 25.97 -7.09 -3.38
N ASN A 58 26.50 -8.19 -2.87
CA ASN A 58 25.89 -9.50 -3.06
C ASN A 58 24.52 -9.63 -2.41
N ALA A 59 24.26 -8.85 -1.36
CA ALA A 59 22.98 -8.82 -0.68
C ALA A 59 21.95 -7.93 -1.40
N VAL A 60 22.38 -6.79 -1.96
CA VAL A 60 21.49 -5.78 -2.54
C VAL A 60 21.27 -5.99 -4.04
N GLU A 61 22.31 -6.43 -4.80
CA GLU A 61 22.20 -6.61 -6.25
C GLU A 61 21.01 -7.50 -6.68
N PRO A 62 20.77 -8.68 -6.07
CA PRO A 62 19.63 -9.51 -6.42
C PRO A 62 18.28 -8.86 -6.15
N LEU A 63 18.24 -7.90 -5.21
CA LEU A 63 17.03 -7.19 -4.82
C LEU A 63 16.72 -5.99 -5.72
N LEU A 64 17.74 -5.41 -6.39
CA LEU A 64 17.59 -4.19 -7.17
C LEU A 64 16.55 -4.29 -8.28
N ASP A 65 16.44 -5.45 -8.90
CA ASP A 65 15.58 -5.66 -10.06
C ASP A 65 14.26 -6.40 -9.72
N LEU A 66 14.01 -6.67 -8.40
CA LEU A 66 12.80 -7.34 -7.95
C LEU A 66 11.59 -6.39 -7.96
N LYS A 67 10.49 -6.84 -8.54
CA LYS A 67 9.19 -6.14 -8.51
C LYS A 67 8.67 -5.93 -7.09
N ALA A 68 8.90 -6.91 -6.20
CA ALA A 68 8.55 -6.83 -4.80
C ALA A 68 9.17 -5.62 -4.10
N ILE A 69 10.42 -5.30 -4.43
CA ILE A 69 11.14 -4.16 -3.86
C ILE A 69 10.56 -2.84 -4.36
N ASP A 70 10.19 -2.75 -5.64
CA ASP A 70 9.54 -1.56 -6.16
C ASP A 70 8.20 -1.30 -5.46
N MET A 71 7.41 -2.34 -5.25
CA MET A 71 6.15 -2.25 -4.53
C MET A 71 6.35 -1.90 -3.04
N PHE A 72 7.32 -2.51 -2.39
CA PHE A 72 7.64 -2.23 -0.98
C PHE A 72 8.06 -0.77 -0.76
N PHE A 73 8.93 -0.22 -1.62
CA PHE A 73 9.34 1.18 -1.55
C PHE A 73 8.32 2.17 -2.14
N SER A 74 7.21 1.71 -2.68
CA SER A 74 6.10 2.58 -3.09
C SER A 74 5.22 3.00 -1.90
N THR A 75 5.40 2.37 -0.72
CA THR A 75 4.69 2.78 0.49
C THR A 75 5.13 4.16 0.96
N PRO A 76 4.21 5.01 1.45
CA PRO A 76 4.53 6.38 1.87
C PRO A 76 5.66 6.47 2.89
N GLU A 77 5.72 5.51 3.83
CA GLU A 77 6.71 5.46 4.90
C GLU A 77 8.15 5.22 4.40
N LEU A 78 8.28 4.58 3.23
CA LEU A 78 9.57 4.17 2.65
C LEU A 78 9.97 4.97 1.41
N THR A 79 9.22 6.01 1.07
CA THR A 79 9.47 6.85 -0.12
C THR A 79 10.87 7.50 -0.10
N SER A 80 11.35 7.86 1.09
CA SER A 80 12.72 8.40 1.25
C SER A 80 13.79 7.37 0.91
N CYS A 81 13.59 6.10 1.29
CA CYS A 81 14.49 4.99 0.96
C CYS A 81 14.49 4.66 -0.53
N ARG A 82 13.36 4.89 -1.21
CA ARG A 82 13.22 4.67 -2.65
C ARG A 82 14.23 5.49 -3.47
N GLY A 83 14.43 6.76 -3.13
CA GLY A 83 15.42 7.61 -3.81
C GLY A 83 16.83 7.03 -3.77
N ILE A 84 17.23 6.51 -2.61
CA ILE A 84 18.53 5.82 -2.44
C ILE A 84 18.58 4.56 -3.30
N PHE A 85 17.51 3.77 -3.30
CA PHE A 85 17.44 2.53 -4.05
C PHE A 85 17.50 2.75 -5.57
N MET A 86 16.84 3.81 -6.05
CA MET A 86 16.91 4.22 -7.46
C MET A 86 18.31 4.69 -7.86
N GLN A 87 19.04 5.39 -6.97
CA GLN A 87 20.43 5.74 -7.19
C GLN A 87 21.34 4.51 -7.22
N LEU A 88 21.08 3.51 -6.40
CA LEU A 88 21.77 2.23 -6.42
C LEU A 88 21.55 1.44 -7.73
N ARG A 89 20.39 1.56 -8.36
CA ARG A 89 20.12 1.01 -9.70
C ARG A 89 20.89 1.72 -10.80
N ALA A 90 21.23 2.99 -10.62
CA ALA A 90 21.90 3.77 -11.67
C ALA A 90 23.25 3.16 -12.05
N ALA A 91 23.42 2.87 -13.34
CA ALA A 91 24.60 2.16 -13.85
C ALA A 91 25.94 2.89 -13.63
N GLN A 92 25.93 4.20 -13.40
CA GLN A 92 27.14 5.02 -13.32
C GLN A 92 28.06 4.63 -12.16
N TRP A 93 27.53 4.25 -10.99
CA TRP A 93 28.36 3.86 -9.85
C TRP A 93 28.82 2.39 -9.94
N ARG A 94 28.04 1.51 -10.61
CA ARG A 94 28.39 0.09 -10.85
C ARG A 94 29.74 -0.04 -11.58
N ASN A 95 30.07 0.89 -12.45
CA ASN A 95 31.31 0.91 -13.21
C ASN A 95 32.51 1.50 -12.45
N ASN A 96 32.28 2.04 -11.24
CA ASN A 96 33.36 2.57 -10.42
C ASN A 96 34.05 1.46 -9.63
N ARG A 97 35.27 1.11 -10.02
CA ARG A 97 36.08 0.01 -9.42
C ARG A 97 36.32 0.18 -7.91
N ILE A 98 36.36 1.40 -7.40
CA ILE A 98 36.60 1.67 -5.97
C ILE A 98 35.33 1.47 -5.21
N LEU A 99 34.24 2.05 -5.68
CA LEU A 99 32.92 1.91 -5.04
C LEU A 99 32.47 0.44 -5.05
N SER A 100 32.67 -0.31 -6.12
CA SER A 100 32.35 -1.73 -6.16
C SER A 100 33.15 -2.56 -5.16
N LYS A 101 34.43 -2.22 -4.93
CA LYS A 101 35.25 -2.87 -3.89
C LYS A 101 34.82 -2.53 -2.47
N ILE A 102 34.35 -1.31 -2.22
CA ILE A 102 33.78 -0.92 -0.93
C ILE A 102 32.44 -1.64 -0.72
N ALA A 103 31.58 -1.64 -1.72
CA ALA A 103 30.29 -2.31 -1.68
C ALA A 103 30.36 -3.83 -1.52
N SER A 104 31.51 -4.45 -1.87
CA SER A 104 31.76 -5.87 -1.62
C SER A 104 32.22 -6.20 -0.19
N LYS A 105 32.31 -5.21 0.70
CA LYS A 105 32.73 -5.36 2.09
C LYS A 105 31.55 -5.63 3.02
N PRO A 106 31.84 -6.20 4.21
CA PRO A 106 30.84 -6.32 5.26
C PRO A 106 30.30 -4.95 5.64
N VAL A 107 28.99 -4.89 5.77
CA VAL A 107 28.27 -3.67 6.14
C VAL A 107 27.33 -3.95 7.30
N ASP A 108 27.41 -3.06 8.27
CA ASP A 108 26.52 -2.98 9.41
C ASP A 108 25.76 -1.65 9.33
N LEU A 109 24.45 -1.69 9.38
CA LEU A 109 23.58 -0.52 9.31
C LEU A 109 22.62 -0.53 10.50
N ALA A 110 22.55 0.57 11.22
CA ALA A 110 21.63 0.70 12.34
C ALA A 110 20.72 1.93 12.13
N LEU A 111 19.45 1.75 12.43
CA LEU A 111 18.42 2.78 12.38
C LEU A 111 18.08 3.22 13.80
N TYR A 112 18.15 4.50 14.05
CA TYR A 112 17.86 5.11 15.34
C TYR A 112 16.65 6.01 15.21
N LYS A 113 15.80 6.02 16.22
CA LYS A 113 14.69 6.94 16.29
C LYS A 113 14.64 7.54 17.67
N ASP A 114 14.49 8.86 17.75
CA ASP A 114 14.22 9.55 18.98
C ASP A 114 12.84 9.16 19.56
N ASP A 115 12.64 9.39 20.85
CA ASP A 115 11.38 9.10 21.54
C ASP A 115 10.21 9.99 21.05
N ASN A 116 10.51 11.03 20.24
CA ASN A 116 9.48 11.85 19.60
C ASN A 116 8.83 11.06 18.43
N PRO A 117 7.49 10.84 18.45
CA PRO A 117 6.78 10.12 17.40
C PRO A 117 6.96 10.69 15.98
N GLU A 118 7.11 12.01 15.87
CA GLU A 118 7.24 12.71 14.58
C GLU A 118 8.69 12.76 14.06
N SER A 119 9.70 12.33 14.84
CA SER A 119 11.09 12.35 14.39
C SER A 119 11.32 11.32 13.28
N LYS A 120 12.16 11.69 12.30
CA LYS A 120 12.64 10.76 11.26
C LYS A 120 13.62 9.76 11.86
N TYR A 121 13.76 8.61 11.20
CA TYR A 121 14.84 7.68 11.52
C TYR A 121 16.17 8.27 11.06
N ASN A 122 17.17 8.26 11.97
CA ASN A 122 18.56 8.53 11.64
C ASN A 122 19.27 7.21 11.34
N ILE A 123 20.23 7.27 10.44
CA ILE A 123 20.95 6.10 9.92
C ILE A 123 22.42 6.20 10.33
N LEU A 124 22.96 5.12 10.89
CA LEU A 124 24.41 4.95 11.04
C LEU A 124 24.84 3.71 10.28
N LEU A 125 25.64 3.94 9.24
CA LEU A 125 26.26 2.93 8.40
C LEU A 125 27.69 2.71 8.81
N CYS A 126 28.12 1.46 8.96
CA CYS A 126 29.49 1.07 9.25
C CYS A 126 29.95 0.05 8.20
N VAL A 127 30.98 0.36 7.44
CA VAL A 127 31.60 -0.53 6.45
C VAL A 127 32.95 -1.00 6.98
N ASP A 128 33.16 -2.31 7.15
CA ASP A 128 34.49 -2.84 7.48
C ASP A 128 35.34 -2.94 6.22
N LEU A 129 36.21 -1.96 6.01
CA LEU A 129 37.08 -1.88 4.85
C LEU A 129 38.16 -2.97 4.84
N GLY A 130 38.41 -3.64 5.97
CA GLY A 130 39.42 -4.68 6.10
C GLY A 130 40.82 -4.19 5.69
N GLY A 131 41.45 -4.89 4.76
CA GLY A 131 42.77 -4.50 4.22
C GLY A 131 42.83 -3.20 3.43
N LEU A 132 41.67 -2.70 2.94
CA LEU A 132 41.57 -1.38 2.29
C LEU A 132 41.79 -0.22 3.27
N SER A 133 41.62 -0.45 4.57
CA SER A 133 41.83 0.57 5.61
C SER A 133 43.27 1.10 5.65
N SER A 134 44.24 0.33 5.21
CA SER A 134 45.63 0.79 5.06
C SER A 134 45.73 1.96 4.06
N ILE A 135 44.83 2.03 3.08
CA ILE A 135 44.78 3.11 2.09
C ILE A 135 43.97 4.29 2.63
N THR A 136 42.84 4.02 3.27
CA THR A 136 41.95 5.06 3.77
C THR A 136 42.48 5.83 4.98
N ARG A 137 43.40 5.27 5.76
CA ARG A 137 44.07 5.98 6.88
C ARG A 137 44.94 7.15 6.39
N PHE A 138 45.37 7.19 5.14
CA PHE A 138 46.11 8.29 4.49
C PHE A 138 45.22 9.22 3.69
N SER A 139 43.94 9.18 3.83
CA SER A 139 43.00 9.52 2.77
C SER A 139 42.29 10.84 2.87
N SER A 140 42.75 11.82 3.63
CA SER A 140 42.41 13.22 3.29
C SER A 140 42.76 13.55 1.83
N VAL A 141 43.89 12.95 1.34
CA VAL A 141 44.33 13.05 -0.07
C VAL A 141 43.54 12.12 -1.01
N TYR A 142 42.86 11.05 -0.54
CA TYR A 142 42.20 10.07 -1.41
C TYR A 142 40.73 10.36 -1.66
N LEU A 143 40.01 10.80 -0.66
CA LEU A 143 38.57 11.15 -0.82
C LEU A 143 38.42 12.42 -1.68
N SER A 144 39.31 13.40 -1.52
CA SER A 144 39.38 14.58 -2.39
C SER A 144 39.75 14.25 -3.84
N LYS A 145 40.49 13.17 -4.09
CA LYS A 145 40.86 12.68 -5.44
C LYS A 145 39.78 11.79 -6.09
N LEU A 146 38.77 11.33 -5.35
CA LEU A 146 37.67 10.56 -5.94
C LEU A 146 36.76 11.43 -6.81
N ASN A 147 36.94 12.75 -6.78
CA ASN A 147 36.18 13.70 -7.57
C ASN A 147 34.67 13.47 -7.48
N ILE A 148 34.22 13.11 -6.27
CA ILE A 148 32.79 12.93 -5.97
C ILE A 148 32.17 14.33 -5.92
N GLN A 149 31.25 14.58 -6.80
CA GLN A 149 30.53 15.84 -6.86
C GLN A 149 29.80 16.08 -5.53
N ASN A 150 29.85 17.27 -4.96
CA ASN A 150 29.24 17.64 -3.68
C ASN A 150 29.83 17.00 -2.40
N LEU A 151 31.05 16.45 -2.46
CA LEU A 151 31.78 16.01 -1.28
C LEU A 151 32.82 17.07 -0.86
N TYR A 152 32.75 17.56 0.37
CA TYR A 152 33.69 18.55 0.94
C TYR A 152 34.19 18.14 2.32
N GLU A 153 35.31 18.68 2.74
CA GLU A 153 35.96 18.40 4.02
C GLU A 153 35.36 19.33 5.10
N GLY A 154 34.81 18.75 6.17
CA GLY A 154 34.39 19.43 7.39
C GLY A 154 35.48 19.37 8.47
N ASP A 155 35.21 19.86 9.68
CA ASP A 155 36.20 19.96 10.77
C ASP A 155 36.68 18.59 11.25
N ASP A 156 35.80 17.59 11.36
CA ASP A 156 36.07 16.24 11.89
C ASP A 156 35.56 15.10 10.99
N CYS A 157 34.86 15.41 9.91
CA CYS A 157 34.29 14.45 8.98
C CYS A 157 34.22 15.03 7.57
N TYR A 158 33.96 14.18 6.58
CA TYR A 158 33.58 14.62 5.22
C TYR A 158 32.06 14.76 5.15
N ILE A 159 31.61 15.77 4.44
CA ILE A 159 30.19 16.07 4.26
C ILE A 159 29.85 15.89 2.78
N TYR A 160 28.85 15.05 2.52
CA TYR A 160 28.28 14.84 1.19
C TYR A 160 26.88 15.43 1.15
N ASP A 161 26.70 16.48 0.35
CA ASP A 161 25.40 17.12 0.15
C ASP A 161 24.67 16.47 -1.04
N ASN A 162 23.54 15.84 -0.75
CA ASN A 162 22.64 15.31 -1.76
C ASN A 162 21.34 16.13 -1.77
N LYS A 163 21.33 17.19 -2.60
CA LYS A 163 20.16 18.07 -2.80
C LYS A 163 19.58 18.66 -1.50
N GLY A 164 20.45 19.10 -0.59
CA GLY A 164 20.06 19.69 0.69
C GLY A 164 19.94 18.68 1.84
N THR A 165 20.25 17.41 1.62
CA THR A 165 20.42 16.42 2.68
C THR A 165 21.90 16.14 2.85
N GLU A 166 22.45 16.49 4.02
CA GLU A 166 23.85 16.26 4.34
C GLU A 166 24.07 14.88 4.93
N TYR A 167 25.10 14.19 4.46
CA TYR A 167 25.59 12.93 5.00
C TYR A 167 27.01 13.12 5.50
N TYR A 168 27.25 12.72 6.74
CA TYR A 168 28.51 12.86 7.46
C TYR A 168 29.30 11.57 7.38
N ILE A 169 30.52 11.60 6.84
CA ILE A 169 31.34 10.42 6.57
C ILE A 169 32.65 10.53 7.35
N ARG A 170 32.98 9.51 8.16
CA ARG A 170 34.21 9.51 8.97
C ARG A 170 34.93 8.17 8.88
N PRO A 171 36.19 8.15 8.38
CA PRO A 171 37.05 6.98 8.48
C PRO A 171 37.53 6.77 9.92
N TYR A 172 37.43 5.56 10.44
CA TYR A 172 37.95 5.22 11.76
C TYR A 172 38.58 3.84 11.77
N LYS A 173 39.88 3.75 11.94
CA LYS A 173 40.68 2.50 11.90
C LYS A 173 40.40 1.69 10.62
N ASN A 174 39.80 0.49 10.75
CA ASN A 174 39.36 -0.34 9.64
C ASN A 174 37.95 -0.02 9.15
N LEU A 175 37.26 0.90 9.79
CA LEU A 175 35.85 1.18 9.55
C LEU A 175 35.68 2.49 8.78
N LEU A 176 34.64 2.54 7.95
CA LEU A 176 34.12 3.75 7.34
C LEU A 176 32.71 3.95 7.87
N LEU A 177 32.50 5.01 8.64
CA LEU A 177 31.23 5.37 9.24
C LEU A 177 30.55 6.44 8.36
N ALA A 178 29.25 6.34 8.18
CA ALA A 178 28.44 7.36 7.53
C ALA A 178 27.08 7.49 8.22
N SER A 179 26.61 8.73 8.40
CA SER A 179 25.34 9.03 9.04
C SER A 179 24.68 10.25 8.39
N ASP A 180 23.36 10.32 8.46
CA ASP A 180 22.57 11.53 8.15
C ASP A 180 22.45 12.50 9.34
N SER A 181 23.05 12.14 10.49
CA SER A 181 23.12 12.96 11.70
C SER A 181 24.57 13.06 12.19
N HIS A 182 25.07 14.28 12.32
CA HIS A 182 26.42 14.54 12.86
C HIS A 182 26.51 14.14 14.33
N GLU A 183 25.46 14.34 15.11
CA GLU A 183 25.38 13.96 16.51
C GLU A 183 25.46 12.44 16.68
N LEU A 184 24.70 11.69 15.88
CA LEU A 184 24.72 10.23 15.86
C LEU A 184 26.09 9.69 15.46
N LEU A 185 26.74 10.31 14.47
CA LEU A 185 28.10 9.93 14.09
C LEU A 185 29.10 10.11 15.23
N ASN A 186 28.97 11.19 16.01
CA ASN A 186 29.84 11.46 17.16
C ASN A 186 29.54 10.53 18.34
N SER A 187 28.29 10.12 18.56
CA SER A 187 27.94 9.17 19.60
C SER A 187 28.59 7.80 19.43
N ALA A 188 28.93 7.43 18.17
CA ALA A 188 29.66 6.20 17.85
C ALA A 188 31.04 6.09 18.52
N PHE A 189 31.62 7.20 19.00
CA PHE A 189 32.92 7.26 19.66
C PHE A 189 32.84 7.35 21.20
N GLN A 190 31.63 7.35 21.77
CA GLN A 190 31.41 7.41 23.21
C GLN A 190 31.36 5.98 23.77
N GLU A 191 32.25 5.65 24.73
CA GLU A 191 32.38 4.28 25.26
C GLU A 191 31.14 3.79 26.01
N ASP A 192 30.37 4.69 26.61
CA ASP A 192 29.17 4.35 27.38
C ASP A 192 27.97 3.88 26.55
N TYR A 193 27.94 4.19 25.26
CA TYR A 193 26.85 3.83 24.37
C TYR A 193 27.00 2.46 23.70
N ASN A 194 28.16 1.80 23.82
CA ASN A 194 28.52 0.61 23.07
C ASN A 194 28.59 -0.68 23.90
N ASN A 195 27.98 -0.67 25.10
CA ASN A 195 27.97 -1.80 26.02
C ASN A 195 26.78 -2.74 25.77
N TYR A 196 26.97 -3.72 24.91
CA TYR A 196 25.99 -4.78 24.69
C TYR A 196 26.03 -5.83 25.80
N SER A 197 24.87 -6.32 26.23
CA SER A 197 24.78 -7.48 27.13
C SER A 197 25.24 -8.77 26.43
N LYS A 198 25.52 -9.81 27.20
CA LYS A 198 25.91 -11.13 26.63
C LYS A 198 24.77 -11.74 25.83
N GLU A 199 23.55 -11.53 26.27
CA GLU A 199 22.30 -11.98 25.63
C GLU A 199 22.12 -11.28 24.28
N GLU A 200 22.30 -9.96 24.23
CA GLU A 200 22.24 -9.18 22.99
C GLU A 200 23.34 -9.64 22.01
N LEU A 201 24.57 -9.80 22.47
CA LEU A 201 25.67 -10.31 21.63
C LEU A 201 25.39 -11.71 21.10
N ALA A 202 24.71 -12.58 21.85
CA ALA A 202 24.32 -13.90 21.39
C ALA A 202 23.36 -13.84 20.19
N VAL A 203 22.38 -12.89 20.22
CA VAL A 203 21.47 -12.65 19.10
C VAL A 203 22.19 -11.99 17.93
N LEU A 204 23.00 -10.97 18.21
CA LEU A 204 23.75 -10.21 17.20
C LEU A 204 24.81 -11.05 16.49
N ASN A 205 25.42 -12.03 17.14
CA ASN A 205 26.43 -12.90 16.55
C ASN A 205 25.85 -14.21 15.96
N LYS A 206 24.55 -14.47 16.12
CA LYS A 206 23.87 -15.63 15.52
C LYS A 206 23.98 -15.55 13.98
N LYS A 207 24.51 -16.57 13.35
CA LYS A 207 24.60 -16.61 11.88
C LYS A 207 23.21 -16.66 11.24
N SER A 208 23.00 -15.85 10.23
CA SER A 208 21.80 -15.92 9.40
C SER A 208 22.03 -16.88 8.22
N PRO A 209 21.07 -17.71 7.84
CA PRO A 209 21.12 -18.48 6.60
C PRO A 209 20.99 -17.59 5.35
N GLU A 210 20.44 -16.39 5.51
CA GLU A 210 20.20 -15.45 4.43
C GLU A 210 21.31 -14.38 4.34
N PRO A 211 21.55 -13.80 3.16
CA PRO A 211 22.59 -12.79 2.93
C PRO A 211 22.46 -11.54 3.82
N ILE A 212 21.24 -11.20 4.20
CA ILE A 212 20.96 -10.07 5.08
C ILE A 212 20.42 -10.60 6.40
N LYS A 213 21.08 -10.21 7.49
CA LYS A 213 20.61 -10.42 8.85
C LYS A 213 19.97 -9.15 9.35
N ILE A 214 18.76 -9.27 9.89
CA ILE A 214 18.02 -8.19 10.50
C ILE A 214 17.86 -8.52 11.99
N VAL A 215 18.15 -7.56 12.86
CA VAL A 215 17.83 -7.66 14.28
C VAL A 215 17.01 -6.43 14.67
N ALA A 216 15.81 -6.68 15.12
CA ALA A 216 14.88 -5.63 15.52
C ALA A 216 14.84 -5.52 17.05
N ASN A 217 14.92 -4.29 17.57
CA ASN A 217 14.73 -4.00 18.98
C ASN A 217 13.22 -3.79 19.24
N LEU A 218 12.60 -4.77 19.86
CA LEU A 218 11.14 -4.78 20.08
C LEU A 218 10.69 -3.62 20.95
N ARG A 219 11.49 -3.19 21.93
CA ARG A 219 11.19 -2.06 22.79
C ARG A 219 11.01 -0.74 22.00
N LYS A 220 11.81 -0.58 20.93
CA LYS A 220 11.78 0.64 20.10
C LYS A 220 10.73 0.57 18.98
N LEU A 221 10.30 -0.64 18.59
CA LEU A 221 9.39 -0.85 17.46
C LEU A 221 7.95 -1.13 17.88
N SER A 222 7.72 -1.71 19.04
CA SER A 222 6.40 -2.22 19.47
C SER A 222 5.30 -1.15 19.46
N GLY A 223 5.63 0.09 19.84
CA GLY A 223 4.67 1.19 19.88
C GLY A 223 4.14 1.64 18.52
N LYS A 224 4.79 1.28 17.42
CA LYS A 224 4.47 1.78 16.07
C LYS A 224 3.98 0.73 15.09
N LEU A 225 4.42 -0.52 15.25
CA LEU A 225 3.96 -1.63 14.42
C LEU A 225 2.47 -1.92 14.59
N PHE A 226 1.89 -1.50 15.72
CA PHE A 226 0.53 -1.82 16.12
C PHE A 226 -0.26 -0.59 16.58
N GLU A 227 0.03 0.60 16.04
CA GLU A 227 -0.79 1.78 16.25
C GLU A 227 -2.16 1.56 15.59
N GLY A 228 -3.22 1.86 16.31
CA GLY A 228 -4.61 1.75 15.86
C GLY A 228 -5.55 1.40 17.00
N GLU A 229 -6.84 1.40 16.71
CA GLU A 229 -7.89 0.93 17.60
C GLU A 229 -8.21 -0.53 17.27
N GLY A 230 -8.61 -1.31 18.27
CA GLY A 230 -9.02 -2.71 18.11
C GLY A 230 -8.21 -3.70 18.95
N ILE A 231 -8.61 -4.98 18.88
CA ILE A 231 -8.04 -6.06 19.69
C ILE A 231 -6.56 -6.31 19.36
N VAL A 232 -6.17 -6.27 18.09
CA VAL A 232 -4.81 -6.60 17.65
C VAL A 232 -3.77 -5.63 18.20
N PRO A 233 -3.95 -4.30 18.15
CA PRO A 233 -3.05 -3.35 18.81
C PRO A 233 -2.96 -3.54 20.31
N GLU A 234 -4.07 -3.79 21.00
CA GLU A 234 -4.06 -4.02 22.46
C GLU A 234 -3.34 -5.32 22.83
N LEU A 235 -3.55 -6.42 22.09
CA LEU A 235 -2.81 -7.66 22.29
C LEU A 235 -1.31 -7.49 22.03
N ALA A 236 -0.94 -6.70 21.02
CA ALA A 236 0.46 -6.45 20.70
C ALA A 236 1.22 -5.73 21.83
N LYS A 237 0.54 -4.87 22.60
CA LYS A 237 1.12 -4.21 23.78
C LYS A 237 1.48 -5.19 24.89
N ALA A 238 0.80 -6.34 24.97
CA ALA A 238 1.04 -7.35 25.97
C ALA A 238 2.14 -8.36 25.60
N PHE A 239 2.61 -8.35 24.33
CA PHE A 239 3.78 -9.13 23.94
C PHE A 239 5.07 -8.55 24.53
N PRO A 240 6.13 -9.37 24.73
CA PRO A 240 7.39 -8.91 25.26
C PRO A 240 7.92 -7.72 24.45
N GLN A 241 8.01 -6.57 25.10
CA GLN A 241 8.53 -5.34 24.49
C GLN A 241 10.05 -5.21 24.71
N ASN A 242 10.64 -6.08 25.52
CA ASN A 242 12.05 -6.11 25.80
C ASN A 242 12.69 -7.29 25.06
N GLY A 243 13.77 -7.01 24.34
CA GLY A 243 14.54 -8.05 23.67
C GLY A 243 14.79 -7.75 22.20
N LEU A 244 15.70 -8.53 21.64
CA LEU A 244 16.08 -8.46 20.23
C LEU A 244 15.42 -9.60 19.45
N CYS A 245 14.73 -9.24 18.39
CA CYS A 245 14.16 -10.18 17.42
C CYS A 245 15.12 -10.40 16.27
N ALA A 246 15.63 -11.62 16.11
CA ALA A 246 16.42 -11.98 14.94
C ALA A 246 15.50 -12.38 13.78
N ILE A 247 15.63 -11.69 12.66
CA ILE A 247 14.80 -11.88 11.47
C ILE A 247 15.70 -12.32 10.32
N SER A 248 15.27 -13.33 9.56
CA SER A 248 15.86 -13.70 8.28
C SER A 248 14.79 -13.60 7.19
N VAL A 249 15.15 -13.01 6.06
CA VAL A 249 14.24 -12.78 4.94
C VAL A 249 14.86 -13.31 3.67
N SER A 250 14.08 -14.06 2.90
CA SER A 250 14.38 -14.46 1.53
C SER A 250 13.29 -13.91 0.63
N LEU A 251 13.69 -13.19 -0.39
CA LEU A 251 12.79 -12.51 -1.32
C LEU A 251 13.20 -12.79 -2.75
N THR A 252 12.26 -13.28 -3.55
CA THR A 252 12.37 -13.45 -5.00
C THR A 252 11.07 -12.95 -5.64
N ASP A 253 11.01 -12.80 -6.96
CA ASP A 253 9.75 -12.47 -7.65
C ASP A 253 8.67 -13.57 -7.49
N GLU A 254 9.07 -14.78 -7.14
CA GLU A 254 8.18 -15.94 -7.06
C GLU A 254 7.81 -16.31 -5.62
N SER A 255 8.64 -15.94 -4.63
CA SER A 255 8.43 -16.33 -3.23
C SER A 255 8.98 -15.30 -2.25
N PHE A 256 8.29 -15.19 -1.12
CA PHE A 256 8.71 -14.45 0.05
C PHE A 256 8.72 -15.39 1.26
N ARG A 257 9.83 -15.42 1.98
CA ARG A 257 9.96 -16.17 3.23
C ARG A 257 10.52 -15.27 4.32
N LEU A 258 9.93 -15.35 5.50
CA LEU A 258 10.40 -14.66 6.69
C LEU A 258 10.43 -15.66 7.85
N ASN A 259 11.54 -15.69 8.57
CA ASN A 259 11.65 -16.37 9.84
C ASN A 259 12.11 -15.35 10.90
N ALA A 260 11.37 -15.22 11.98
CA ALA A 260 11.72 -14.35 13.09
C ALA A 260 11.74 -15.19 14.38
N SER A 261 12.68 -14.92 15.26
CA SER A 261 12.81 -15.56 16.56
C SER A 261 12.88 -14.48 17.62
N ILE A 262 11.97 -14.56 18.59
CA ILE A 262 11.82 -13.62 19.71
C ILE A 262 12.01 -14.41 20.99
N PRO A 263 13.04 -14.14 21.81
CA PRO A 263 13.15 -14.71 23.14
C PRO A 263 11.96 -14.25 23.99
N LEU A 264 11.23 -15.20 24.57
CA LEU A 264 10.15 -14.95 25.51
C LEU A 264 10.75 -14.98 26.92
N GLU A 265 11.33 -13.89 27.36
CA GLU A 265 11.56 -13.70 28.79
C GLU A 265 10.20 -13.44 29.42
N ALA A 266 9.93 -14.14 30.52
CA ALA A 266 8.71 -13.94 31.26
C ALA A 266 8.60 -12.49 31.71
N VAL A 267 7.83 -11.68 30.98
CA VAL A 267 7.44 -10.35 31.46
C VAL A 267 6.34 -10.61 32.46
N GLU A 268 6.72 -10.72 33.72
CA GLU A 268 5.79 -10.57 34.83
C GLU A 268 5.40 -9.09 34.93
N ASP A 269 4.46 -8.68 34.08
CA ASP A 269 3.72 -7.45 34.34
C ASP A 269 2.68 -7.76 35.43
N GLU A 270 2.60 -6.94 36.48
CA GLU A 270 1.64 -7.10 37.55
C GLU A 270 0.18 -7.19 37.09
N ASN A 271 -0.11 -6.76 35.84
CA ASN A 271 -1.43 -6.71 35.26
C ASN A 271 -1.74 -7.82 34.27
N TYR A 272 -0.75 -8.48 33.64
CA TYR A 272 -0.96 -9.47 32.59
C TYR A 272 -0.03 -10.66 32.73
N SER A 273 -0.57 -11.87 32.75
CA SER A 273 0.23 -13.11 32.76
C SER A 273 -0.01 -13.90 31.46
N LEU A 274 0.84 -13.68 30.47
CA LEU A 274 0.90 -14.53 29.27
C LEU A 274 1.81 -15.76 29.48
N SER A 275 2.45 -15.90 30.65
CA SER A 275 3.38 -16.99 30.95
C SER A 275 2.76 -18.37 30.71
N SER A 276 1.50 -18.56 31.11
CA SER A 276 0.80 -19.84 30.89
C SER A 276 0.64 -20.26 29.44
N ILE A 277 0.65 -19.26 28.51
CA ILE A 277 0.64 -19.51 27.07
C ILE A 277 2.06 -19.71 26.55
N PHE A 278 3.01 -18.88 26.99
CA PHE A 278 4.39 -18.89 26.50
C PHE A 278 5.24 -20.06 27.01
N GLU A 279 4.88 -20.63 28.16
CA GLU A 279 5.51 -21.85 28.68
C GLU A 279 5.09 -23.13 27.93
N ARG A 280 4.01 -23.05 27.15
CA ARG A 280 3.54 -24.21 26.39
C ARG A 280 4.36 -24.44 25.14
N ARG A 281 4.51 -25.69 24.78
CA ARG A 281 5.01 -26.07 23.46
C ARG A 281 3.83 -26.14 22.49
N SER A 282 3.95 -25.49 21.34
CA SER A 282 2.93 -25.59 20.29
C SER A 282 2.81 -27.02 19.76
N SER A 283 1.63 -27.37 19.29
CA SER A 283 1.30 -28.67 18.71
C SER A 283 0.74 -28.50 17.29
N THR A 284 0.66 -29.61 16.57
CA THR A 284 0.06 -29.59 15.21
C THR A 284 -1.45 -29.43 15.32
N PRO A 285 -2.06 -28.40 14.71
CA PRO A 285 -3.51 -28.22 14.70
C PRO A 285 -4.23 -29.39 14.01
N SER A 286 -5.18 -30.01 14.70
CA SER A 286 -5.89 -31.18 14.20
C SER A 286 -6.89 -30.87 13.09
N ILE A 287 -7.44 -29.64 13.08
CA ILE A 287 -8.42 -29.18 12.07
C ILE A 287 -7.85 -29.19 10.66
N ILE A 288 -6.54 -28.95 10.47
CA ILE A 288 -5.90 -28.95 9.15
C ILE A 288 -6.14 -30.28 8.43
N SER A 289 -6.17 -31.39 9.17
CA SER A 289 -6.46 -32.70 8.59
C SER A 289 -7.91 -32.86 8.10
N ARG A 290 -8.82 -31.96 8.52
CA ARG A 290 -10.23 -31.90 8.13
C ARG A 290 -10.49 -30.96 6.97
N PHE A 291 -9.64 -29.97 6.76
CA PHE A 291 -9.81 -29.02 5.68
C PHE A 291 -9.74 -29.69 4.30
N ARG A 292 -10.56 -29.20 3.41
CA ARG A 292 -10.63 -29.61 2.01
C ARG A 292 -10.00 -28.54 1.11
N GLU A 293 -9.73 -28.88 -0.14
CA GLU A 293 -9.07 -27.97 -1.10
C GLU A 293 -9.88 -26.68 -1.39
N ASN A 294 -11.18 -26.68 -1.11
CA ASN A 294 -12.04 -25.51 -1.24
C ASN A 294 -11.93 -24.50 -0.07
N VAL A 295 -11.08 -24.74 0.92
CA VAL A 295 -10.77 -23.76 1.96
C VAL A 295 -9.83 -22.70 1.40
N GLN A 296 -10.28 -21.45 1.44
CA GLN A 296 -9.56 -20.32 0.83
C GLN A 296 -8.64 -19.59 1.80
N TYR A 297 -9.08 -19.47 3.03
CA TYR A 297 -8.30 -18.91 4.11
C TYR A 297 -8.68 -19.57 5.43
N TYR A 298 -7.77 -19.53 6.36
CA TYR A 298 -8.05 -19.89 7.74
C TYR A 298 -7.19 -19.11 8.73
N THR A 299 -7.75 -18.94 9.93
CA THR A 299 -7.04 -18.54 11.14
C THR A 299 -7.30 -19.61 12.20
N ILE A 300 -6.25 -20.29 12.65
CA ILE A 300 -6.30 -21.32 13.69
C ILE A 300 -5.59 -20.80 14.91
N ILE A 301 -6.26 -20.73 16.05
CA ILE A 301 -5.67 -20.48 17.36
C ILE A 301 -5.60 -21.84 18.07
N ASN A 302 -4.39 -22.26 18.42
CA ASN A 302 -4.07 -23.51 19.10
C ASN A 302 -3.06 -23.25 20.24
N ALA A 303 -3.35 -22.21 21.03
CA ALA A 303 -2.45 -21.70 22.07
C ALA A 303 -2.88 -22.10 23.50
N GLY A 304 -3.86 -22.95 23.64
CA GLY A 304 -4.40 -23.42 24.91
C GLY A 304 -5.93 -23.46 24.94
N SER A 305 -6.51 -23.94 26.04
CA SER A 305 -7.96 -23.97 26.21
C SER A 305 -8.56 -22.57 26.15
N LEU A 306 -9.83 -22.46 25.73
CA LEU A 306 -10.57 -21.20 25.73
C LEU A 306 -10.53 -20.49 27.08
N GLN A 307 -10.50 -21.21 28.19
CA GLN A 307 -10.37 -20.65 29.51
C GLN A 307 -9.01 -19.97 29.70
N GLN A 308 -7.91 -20.63 29.31
CA GLN A 308 -6.56 -20.06 29.41
C GLN A 308 -6.41 -18.82 28.50
N LEU A 309 -6.98 -18.89 27.28
CA LEU A 309 -7.01 -17.74 26.37
C LEU A 309 -7.81 -16.58 26.97
N LYS A 310 -8.97 -16.85 27.58
CA LYS A 310 -9.74 -15.84 28.29
C LYS A 310 -8.94 -15.23 29.44
N ASP A 311 -8.33 -16.07 30.29
CA ASP A 311 -7.58 -15.59 31.46
C ASP A 311 -6.37 -14.73 31.07
N ALA A 312 -5.73 -15.04 29.94
CA ALA A 312 -4.59 -14.28 29.42
C ALA A 312 -4.99 -12.99 28.67
N PHE A 313 -5.99 -13.07 27.78
CA PHE A 313 -6.29 -11.99 26.86
C PHE A 313 -7.43 -11.07 27.29
N PHE A 314 -8.40 -11.58 28.05
CA PHE A 314 -9.55 -10.79 28.48
C PHE A 314 -9.17 -9.55 29.33
N PRO A 315 -8.18 -9.64 30.27
CA PRO A 315 -7.70 -8.46 30.99
C PRO A 315 -7.06 -7.39 30.10
N ILE A 316 -6.48 -7.78 28.97
CA ILE A 316 -5.87 -6.86 27.99
C ILE A 316 -6.93 -6.09 27.22
N ILE A 317 -8.02 -6.78 26.82
CA ILE A 317 -9.07 -6.23 25.96
C ILE A 317 -10.06 -5.39 26.79
N VAL A 318 -10.35 -5.79 28.02
CA VAL A 318 -11.39 -5.19 28.86
C VAL A 318 -10.81 -4.56 30.11
N LYS A 319 -10.89 -3.23 30.26
CA LYS A 319 -10.30 -2.46 31.37
C LYS A 319 -10.76 -2.91 32.75
N ASP A 320 -12.06 -3.26 32.92
CA ASP A 320 -12.60 -3.87 34.15
C ASP A 320 -12.98 -5.33 33.84
N SER A 321 -11.98 -6.16 33.66
CA SER A 321 -12.15 -7.55 33.24
C SER A 321 -12.89 -8.38 34.28
N GLU A 322 -12.55 -8.25 35.57
CA GLU A 322 -13.21 -9.03 36.62
C GLU A 322 -14.67 -8.64 36.86
N GLY A 323 -14.96 -7.33 36.89
CA GLY A 323 -16.31 -6.83 37.06
C GLY A 323 -17.20 -7.19 35.89
N SER A 324 -16.71 -6.99 34.68
CA SER A 324 -17.40 -7.39 33.46
C SER A 324 -17.66 -8.89 33.38
N TRP A 325 -16.67 -9.71 33.67
CA TRP A 325 -16.84 -11.18 33.67
C TRP A 325 -17.83 -11.64 34.72
N LYS A 326 -17.76 -11.16 35.96
CA LYS A 326 -18.72 -11.44 37.04
C LYS A 326 -20.16 -11.07 36.62
N LYS A 327 -20.33 -9.93 35.95
CA LYS A 327 -21.63 -9.48 35.43
C LYS A 327 -22.19 -10.45 34.40
N TYR A 328 -21.43 -10.78 33.35
CA TYR A 328 -21.87 -11.73 32.33
C TYR A 328 -22.16 -13.12 32.91
N ASN A 329 -21.31 -13.59 33.83
CA ASN A 329 -21.49 -14.87 34.47
C ASN A 329 -22.74 -14.92 35.36
N SER A 330 -23.03 -13.84 36.09
CA SER A 330 -24.27 -13.70 36.88
C SER A 330 -25.50 -13.72 35.98
N VAL A 331 -25.49 -12.99 34.88
CA VAL A 331 -26.59 -12.99 33.90
C VAL A 331 -26.79 -14.39 33.32
N SER A 332 -25.72 -15.08 32.90
CA SER A 332 -25.77 -16.44 32.37
C SER A 332 -26.38 -17.44 33.37
N LYS A 333 -25.92 -17.41 34.60
CA LYS A 333 -26.50 -18.28 35.68
C LYS A 333 -27.96 -18.03 35.92
N THR A 334 -28.37 -16.73 35.89
CA THR A 334 -29.79 -16.38 36.14
C THR A 334 -30.67 -16.77 34.98
N LEU A 335 -30.24 -16.61 33.76
CA LEU A 335 -31.07 -16.80 32.55
C LEU A 335 -30.99 -18.21 32.01
N LEU A 336 -29.83 -18.87 32.09
CA LEU A 336 -29.57 -20.16 31.49
C LEU A 336 -29.35 -21.28 32.50
N SER A 337 -29.29 -20.97 33.81
CA SER A 337 -28.88 -21.90 34.88
C SER A 337 -27.50 -22.57 34.62
N LEU A 338 -26.65 -21.88 33.86
CA LEU A 338 -25.28 -22.28 33.52
C LEU A 338 -24.34 -21.10 33.73
N SER A 339 -23.18 -21.34 34.26
CA SER A 339 -22.12 -20.34 34.22
C SER A 339 -21.53 -20.22 32.82
N ILE A 340 -20.87 -19.10 32.48
CA ILE A 340 -20.18 -18.97 31.19
C ILE A 340 -19.05 -20.00 31.08
N GLU A 341 -18.37 -20.29 32.20
CA GLU A 341 -17.35 -21.34 32.25
C GLU A 341 -17.93 -22.71 31.91
N GLU A 342 -19.12 -23.03 32.43
CA GLU A 342 -19.79 -24.30 32.10
C GLU A 342 -20.26 -24.27 30.65
N LEU A 343 -20.82 -23.15 30.18
CA LEU A 343 -21.36 -23.03 28.84
C LEU A 343 -20.31 -23.12 27.75
N LEU A 344 -19.19 -22.44 27.92
CA LEU A 344 -18.18 -22.26 26.86
C LEU A 344 -16.92 -23.11 27.08
N PHE A 345 -16.46 -23.35 28.31
CA PHE A 345 -15.11 -23.91 28.52
C PHE A 345 -15.12 -25.38 28.97
N SER A 346 -16.23 -25.86 29.52
CA SER A 346 -16.25 -27.19 30.14
C SER A 346 -16.08 -28.34 29.16
N TRP A 347 -16.37 -28.16 27.90
CA TRP A 347 -16.38 -29.16 26.83
C TRP A 347 -15.47 -28.88 25.67
N THR A 348 -14.98 -27.61 25.54
CA THR A 348 -14.14 -27.15 24.44
C THR A 348 -12.71 -27.64 24.56
N GLY A 349 -12.09 -27.88 23.42
CA GLY A 349 -10.65 -28.19 23.29
C GLY A 349 -9.79 -26.95 23.15
N ASP A 350 -8.59 -27.15 22.61
CA ASP A 350 -7.56 -26.11 22.48
C ASP A 350 -7.58 -25.39 21.12
N GLU A 351 -8.42 -25.82 20.19
CA GLU A 351 -8.47 -25.23 18.84
C GLU A 351 -9.73 -24.40 18.62
N VAL A 352 -9.50 -23.13 18.25
CA VAL A 352 -10.53 -22.18 17.75
C VAL A 352 -10.14 -21.75 16.34
N VAL A 353 -11.08 -21.79 15.43
CA VAL A 353 -10.80 -21.66 14.02
C VAL A 353 -11.83 -20.75 13.34
N ILE A 354 -11.33 -19.89 12.45
CA ILE A 354 -12.14 -19.11 11.51
C ILE A 354 -11.62 -19.45 10.12
N PHE A 355 -12.50 -19.80 9.19
CA PHE A 355 -12.09 -20.11 7.82
C PHE A 355 -13.17 -19.77 6.80
N GLY A 356 -12.78 -19.58 5.56
CA GLY A 356 -13.67 -19.33 4.43
C GLY A 356 -13.65 -20.45 3.41
N ILE A 357 -14.80 -20.66 2.78
CA ILE A 357 -15.04 -21.68 1.74
C ILE A 357 -15.20 -20.98 0.40
N GLU A 358 -14.69 -21.58 -0.66
CA GLU A 358 -14.76 -21.06 -2.03
C GLU A 358 -16.21 -20.76 -2.48
N GLY A 359 -16.39 -19.54 -3.02
CA GLY A 359 -17.70 -19.08 -3.51
C GLY A 359 -18.70 -18.75 -2.40
N LYS A 360 -18.27 -18.65 -1.13
CA LYS A 360 -19.10 -18.25 0.01
C LYS A 360 -18.56 -16.97 0.66
N ASN A 361 -19.43 -16.02 0.96
CA ASN A 361 -19.05 -14.73 1.53
C ASN A 361 -18.87 -14.78 3.05
N ASP A 362 -19.65 -15.64 3.75
CA ASP A 362 -19.64 -15.66 5.20
C ASP A 362 -18.60 -16.65 5.74
N PRO A 363 -17.85 -16.28 6.79
CA PRO A 363 -16.90 -17.16 7.42
C PRO A 363 -17.60 -18.31 8.19
N VAL A 364 -16.85 -19.37 8.40
CA VAL A 364 -17.20 -20.45 9.31
C VAL A 364 -16.32 -20.36 10.54
N PHE A 365 -16.93 -20.43 11.72
CA PHE A 365 -16.24 -20.56 13.00
C PHE A 365 -16.28 -22.01 13.44
N ALA A 366 -15.18 -22.55 13.92
CA ALA A 366 -15.15 -23.89 14.45
C ALA A 366 -14.44 -23.94 15.81
N ILE A 367 -14.96 -24.76 16.71
CA ILE A 367 -14.38 -24.98 18.03
C ILE A 367 -14.19 -26.47 18.21
N GLN A 368 -13.02 -26.89 18.67
CA GLN A 368 -12.71 -28.28 18.96
C GLN A 368 -13.53 -28.78 20.19
N ILE A 369 -14.06 -29.96 20.09
CA ILE A 369 -14.77 -30.62 21.18
C ILE A 369 -13.82 -31.59 21.89
N LYS A 370 -13.53 -31.32 23.17
CA LYS A 370 -12.70 -32.17 24.02
C LYS A 370 -13.52 -33.24 24.74
N ASP A 371 -14.71 -32.86 25.17
CA ASP A 371 -15.64 -33.79 25.90
C ASP A 371 -17.04 -33.71 25.29
N GLU A 372 -17.37 -34.69 24.44
CA GLU A 372 -18.65 -34.78 23.75
C GLU A 372 -19.82 -34.98 24.70
N LYS A 373 -19.63 -35.79 25.77
CA LYS A 373 -20.69 -36.03 26.76
C LYS A 373 -21.05 -34.76 27.51
N LYS A 374 -20.03 -33.99 27.90
CA LYS A 374 -20.20 -32.72 28.56
C LYS A 374 -20.87 -31.70 27.64
N ARG A 375 -20.44 -31.64 26.39
CA ARG A 375 -21.06 -30.79 25.36
C ARG A 375 -22.55 -31.08 25.24
N GLN A 376 -22.95 -32.36 25.11
CA GLN A 376 -24.35 -32.75 25.02
C GLN A 376 -25.14 -32.28 26.25
N GLN A 377 -24.64 -32.51 27.45
CA GLN A 377 -25.29 -32.04 28.68
C GLN A 377 -25.47 -30.55 28.76
N VAL A 378 -24.47 -29.79 28.34
CA VAL A 378 -24.50 -28.32 28.31
C VAL A 378 -25.51 -27.86 27.29
N PHE A 379 -25.48 -28.43 26.06
CA PHE A 379 -26.39 -28.05 24.99
C PHE A 379 -27.86 -28.39 25.33
N GLU A 380 -28.13 -29.54 25.95
CA GLU A 380 -29.49 -29.90 26.42
C GLU A 380 -30.02 -28.87 27.42
N LYS A 381 -29.21 -28.45 28.40
CA LYS A 381 -29.61 -27.41 29.35
C LYS A 381 -29.76 -26.04 28.66
N PHE A 382 -28.84 -25.67 27.74
CA PHE A 382 -28.89 -24.43 27.02
C PHE A 382 -30.14 -24.32 26.14
N LEU A 383 -30.41 -25.34 25.34
CA LEU A 383 -31.57 -25.40 24.45
C LEU A 383 -32.91 -25.53 25.18
N SER A 384 -32.94 -26.11 26.41
CA SER A 384 -34.14 -26.17 27.26
C SER A 384 -34.43 -24.88 28.01
N SER A 385 -33.57 -23.87 27.94
CA SER A 385 -33.79 -22.59 28.61
C SER A 385 -34.93 -21.81 27.96
N MET A 386 -35.70 -21.08 28.79
CA MET A 386 -36.86 -20.28 28.33
C MET A 386 -36.51 -19.16 27.33
N LEU A 387 -35.26 -18.87 27.16
CA LEU A 387 -34.78 -17.75 26.27
C LEU A 387 -34.59 -18.21 24.83
N ILE A 388 -34.50 -19.52 24.60
CA ILE A 388 -34.23 -20.04 23.25
C ILE A 388 -35.55 -20.56 22.69
N LYS A 389 -36.08 -19.81 21.74
CA LYS A 389 -37.28 -20.18 20.99
C LYS A 389 -36.96 -21.34 20.06
N ASP A 390 -37.97 -22.11 19.72
CA ASP A 390 -37.88 -23.35 18.95
C ASP A 390 -37.12 -23.17 17.64
N ASN A 391 -36.11 -23.99 17.46
CA ASN A 391 -35.10 -23.85 16.46
C ASN A 391 -35.64 -24.17 15.06
N SER A 392 -35.65 -23.20 14.18
CA SER A 392 -35.76 -23.46 12.76
C SER A 392 -34.55 -24.32 12.33
N SER A 393 -34.79 -25.47 11.78
CA SER A 393 -33.75 -26.30 11.20
C SER A 393 -33.96 -26.45 9.71
N LEU A 394 -32.88 -26.32 8.93
CA LEU A 394 -32.92 -26.54 7.48
C LEU A 394 -32.40 -27.94 7.17
N LEU A 395 -33.05 -28.61 6.23
CA LEU A 395 -32.57 -29.87 5.69
C LEU A 395 -31.90 -29.54 4.34
N LEU A 396 -30.58 -29.60 4.32
CA LEU A 396 -29.78 -29.35 3.13
C LEU A 396 -28.90 -30.58 2.87
N ASP A 397 -28.94 -31.10 1.65
CA ASP A 397 -28.12 -32.22 1.21
C ASP A 397 -28.15 -33.47 2.12
N GLY A 398 -29.31 -33.75 2.71
CA GLY A 398 -29.52 -34.87 3.63
C GLY A 398 -29.02 -34.64 5.05
N VAL A 399 -28.54 -33.45 5.38
CA VAL A 399 -28.11 -33.05 6.72
C VAL A 399 -29.07 -32.05 7.33
N ARG A 400 -29.46 -32.30 8.57
CA ARG A 400 -30.27 -31.37 9.35
C ARG A 400 -29.34 -30.36 10.04
N ILE A 401 -29.45 -29.07 9.65
CA ILE A 401 -28.65 -27.95 10.17
C ILE A 401 -29.53 -27.07 11.03
N PRO A 402 -29.44 -27.18 12.37
CA PRO A 402 -30.21 -26.35 13.28
C PRO A 402 -29.66 -24.95 13.37
N ARG A 403 -30.55 -23.97 13.64
CA ARG A 403 -30.21 -22.58 13.92
C ARG A 403 -30.21 -22.35 15.44
N LEU A 404 -29.28 -21.54 15.90
CA LEU A 404 -29.12 -21.21 17.30
C LEU A 404 -29.50 -19.75 17.52
N GLU A 405 -30.51 -19.44 18.27
CA GLU A 405 -30.79 -18.07 18.71
C GLU A 405 -29.93 -17.74 19.93
N LEU A 406 -28.98 -16.86 19.79
CA LEU A 406 -28.09 -16.43 20.87
C LEU A 406 -28.81 -15.37 21.73
N PRO A 407 -28.82 -15.49 23.06
CA PRO A 407 -29.23 -14.41 23.92
C PRO A 407 -28.35 -13.17 23.76
N THR A 408 -28.93 -11.98 23.80
CA THR A 408 -28.26 -10.69 23.56
C THR A 408 -27.01 -10.47 24.43
N PHE A 409 -27.00 -11.02 25.65
CA PHE A 409 -25.82 -10.92 26.52
C PHE A 409 -24.64 -11.76 26.01
N LEU A 410 -24.87 -12.88 25.31
CA LEU A 410 -23.81 -13.68 24.68
C LEU A 410 -23.31 -12.99 23.40
N GLU A 411 -24.20 -12.37 22.63
CA GLU A 411 -23.80 -11.53 21.48
C GLU A 411 -22.92 -10.37 21.97
N GLY A 412 -23.30 -9.72 23.08
CA GLY A 412 -22.51 -8.68 23.73
C GLY A 412 -21.14 -9.19 24.21
N LEU A 413 -21.05 -10.41 24.74
CA LEU A 413 -19.76 -11.01 25.12
C LEU A 413 -18.90 -11.31 23.89
N LEU A 414 -19.47 -11.87 22.82
CA LEU A 414 -18.75 -12.17 21.57
C LEU A 414 -18.27 -10.89 20.88
N SER A 415 -19.04 -9.83 20.95
CA SER A 415 -18.67 -8.53 20.36
C SER A 415 -17.43 -7.90 21.01
N LEU A 416 -17.12 -8.21 22.27
CA LEU A 416 -15.86 -7.82 22.92
C LEU A 416 -14.63 -8.41 22.23
N PHE A 417 -14.79 -9.52 21.53
CA PHE A 417 -13.75 -10.17 20.73
C PHE A 417 -13.90 -9.89 19.23
N GLU A 418 -14.68 -8.86 18.87
CA GLU A 418 -14.98 -8.49 17.47
C GLU A 418 -15.66 -9.64 16.68
N VAL A 419 -16.21 -10.63 17.36
CA VAL A 419 -16.96 -11.74 16.75
C VAL A 419 -18.45 -11.36 16.70
N ARG A 420 -18.99 -11.24 15.49
CA ARG A 420 -20.40 -11.02 15.23
C ARG A 420 -20.98 -12.29 14.62
N LEU A 421 -21.87 -12.93 15.32
CA LEU A 421 -22.56 -14.18 14.90
C LEU A 421 -24.04 -14.09 15.31
N PRO A 422 -24.85 -13.30 14.64
CA PRO A 422 -26.27 -13.19 14.96
C PRO A 422 -27.00 -14.48 14.54
N ASN A 423 -27.54 -15.19 15.51
CA ASN A 423 -28.36 -16.40 15.29
C ASN A 423 -27.76 -17.42 14.32
N PRO A 424 -26.56 -17.97 14.60
CA PRO A 424 -25.83 -18.82 13.66
C PRO A 424 -26.52 -20.19 13.51
N TYR A 425 -26.36 -20.78 12.35
CA TYR A 425 -26.53 -22.22 12.15
C TYR A 425 -25.32 -22.97 12.72
N TYR A 426 -25.53 -24.25 13.13
CA TYR A 426 -24.43 -25.08 13.61
C TYR A 426 -24.46 -26.50 13.07
N LEU A 427 -23.27 -27.10 12.95
CA LEU A 427 -23.04 -28.47 12.55
C LEU A 427 -22.00 -29.08 13.49
N ILE A 428 -22.26 -30.32 13.97
CA ILE A 428 -21.29 -31.06 14.77
C ILE A 428 -20.77 -32.22 13.92
N GLN A 429 -19.46 -32.18 13.66
CA GLN A 429 -18.84 -33.22 12.83
C GLN A 429 -17.36 -33.37 13.22
N ASP A 430 -16.87 -34.62 13.27
CA ASP A 430 -15.45 -34.99 13.41
C ASP A 430 -14.69 -34.34 14.59
N GLY A 431 -15.36 -34.16 15.71
CA GLY A 431 -14.79 -33.61 16.92
C GLY A 431 -14.74 -32.09 16.95
N PHE A 432 -15.46 -31.42 16.04
CA PHE A 432 -15.64 -29.98 16.00
C PHE A 432 -17.12 -29.62 15.97
N ILE A 433 -17.45 -28.45 16.49
CA ILE A 433 -18.70 -27.76 16.25
C ILE A 433 -18.39 -26.56 15.33
N TYR A 434 -19.14 -26.48 14.26
CA TYR A 434 -19.01 -25.42 13.23
C TYR A 434 -20.20 -24.47 13.33
N PHE A 435 -19.97 -23.17 13.20
CA PHE A 435 -20.99 -22.15 13.21
C PHE A 435 -20.87 -21.27 11.96
N SER A 436 -21.99 -20.89 11.34
CA SER A 436 -22.04 -19.92 10.25
C SER A 436 -23.37 -19.22 10.23
N GLU A 437 -23.43 -17.98 9.75
CA GLU A 437 -24.67 -17.26 9.49
C GLU A 437 -25.47 -17.91 8.35
N ASN A 438 -24.79 -18.65 7.48
CA ASN A 438 -25.40 -19.32 6.33
C ASN A 438 -25.30 -20.85 6.47
N ALA A 439 -26.46 -21.53 6.46
CA ALA A 439 -26.57 -22.99 6.54
C ALA A 439 -25.91 -23.71 5.35
N GLU A 440 -25.85 -23.08 4.18
CA GLU A 440 -25.20 -23.67 3.00
C GLU A 440 -23.70 -23.87 3.21
N ASN A 441 -23.01 -22.98 3.96
CA ASN A 441 -21.59 -23.16 4.28
C ASN A 441 -21.36 -24.45 5.08
N LEU A 442 -22.26 -24.76 6.00
CA LEU A 442 -22.19 -25.97 6.81
C LEU A 442 -22.54 -27.23 6.00
N SER A 443 -23.48 -27.11 5.06
CA SER A 443 -23.78 -28.18 4.10
C SER A 443 -22.56 -28.48 3.20
N GLU A 444 -21.86 -27.46 2.74
CA GLU A 444 -20.63 -27.63 1.94
C GLU A 444 -19.50 -28.35 2.72
N ILE A 445 -19.36 -28.09 4.02
CA ILE A 445 -18.40 -28.83 4.87
C ILE A 445 -18.77 -30.33 4.88
N HIS A 446 -20.05 -30.65 5.05
CA HIS A 446 -20.51 -32.03 5.08
C HIS A 446 -20.33 -32.73 3.72
N LYS A 447 -20.67 -32.08 2.61
CA LYS A 447 -20.45 -32.59 1.25
C LYS A 447 -18.96 -32.73 0.93
N GLY A 448 -18.18 -31.71 1.27
CA GLY A 448 -16.74 -31.66 0.98
C GLY A 448 -16.00 -32.83 1.63
N GLU A 449 -16.39 -33.24 2.80
CA GLU A 449 -15.78 -34.41 3.47
C GLU A 449 -15.86 -35.68 2.61
N LYS A 450 -16.94 -35.85 1.88
CA LYS A 450 -17.18 -37.06 1.06
C LYS A 450 -16.61 -36.94 -0.36
N HIS A 451 -16.53 -35.75 -0.92
CA HIS A 451 -16.32 -35.55 -2.34
C HIS A 451 -15.07 -34.76 -2.70
N LEU A 452 -14.48 -34.01 -1.77
CA LEU A 452 -13.33 -33.16 -2.06
C LEU A 452 -12.02 -33.71 -1.48
N PRO A 453 -10.89 -33.58 -2.15
CA PRO A 453 -9.58 -33.89 -1.61
C PRO A 453 -9.26 -33.04 -0.38
N LYS A 454 -8.33 -33.50 0.44
CA LYS A 454 -7.85 -32.72 1.59
C LYS A 454 -7.00 -31.53 1.12
N ILE A 455 -6.97 -30.44 1.89
CA ILE A 455 -6.14 -29.27 1.61
C ILE A 455 -4.66 -29.64 1.45
N ALA A 456 -4.19 -30.66 2.13
CA ALA A 456 -2.83 -31.18 2.00
C ALA A 456 -2.49 -31.75 0.60
N SER A 457 -3.49 -31.98 -0.28
CA SER A 457 -3.28 -32.35 -1.69
C SER A 457 -3.24 -31.13 -2.61
N ASP A 458 -3.66 -29.93 -2.16
CA ASP A 458 -3.55 -28.71 -2.94
C ASP A 458 -2.08 -28.30 -3.13
N ALA A 459 -1.70 -28.06 -4.40
CA ALA A 459 -0.31 -27.76 -4.77
C ALA A 459 0.16 -26.43 -4.17
N ASN A 460 -0.71 -25.44 -4.11
CA ASN A 460 -0.40 -24.10 -3.60
C ASN A 460 -0.22 -24.13 -2.08
N TRP A 461 -1.12 -24.79 -1.39
CA TRP A 461 -1.00 -24.99 0.07
C TRP A 461 0.29 -25.74 0.42
N ASN A 462 0.64 -26.78 -0.34
CA ASN A 462 1.89 -27.52 -0.15
C ASN A 462 3.11 -26.66 -0.38
N ALA A 463 3.10 -25.81 -1.42
CA ALA A 463 4.22 -24.92 -1.73
C ALA A 463 4.51 -23.92 -0.60
N VAL A 464 3.48 -23.30 -0.03
CA VAL A 464 3.65 -22.37 1.10
C VAL A 464 3.90 -23.07 2.43
N SER A 465 3.51 -24.33 2.58
CA SER A 465 3.74 -25.11 3.80
C SER A 465 5.13 -25.75 3.85
N LYS A 466 5.80 -25.85 2.72
CA LYS A 466 7.12 -26.49 2.62
C LYS A 466 8.18 -25.73 3.42
N GLY A 467 8.74 -26.39 4.42
CA GLY A 467 9.78 -25.84 5.29
C GLY A 467 9.25 -25.09 6.51
N LEU A 468 7.93 -24.93 6.65
CA LEU A 468 7.34 -24.45 7.89
C LEU A 468 7.24 -25.58 8.94
N SER A 469 7.15 -25.20 10.21
CA SER A 469 6.87 -26.16 11.28
C SER A 469 5.45 -26.72 11.12
N THR A 470 5.26 -28.00 11.45
CA THR A 470 3.92 -28.57 11.55
C THR A 470 3.19 -28.12 12.81
N ASP A 471 3.93 -27.75 13.86
CA ASP A 471 3.39 -27.28 15.14
C ASP A 471 3.19 -25.78 15.08
N ALA A 472 2.01 -25.31 15.46
CA ALA A 472 1.69 -23.89 15.49
C ALA A 472 0.73 -23.58 16.66
N ALA A 473 1.02 -22.49 17.38
CA ALA A 473 0.10 -21.88 18.34
C ALA A 473 -0.93 -20.98 17.64
N LEU A 474 -0.51 -20.34 16.55
CA LEU A 474 -1.36 -19.61 15.62
C LEU A 474 -0.93 -19.98 14.20
N SER A 475 -1.88 -20.33 13.35
CA SER A 475 -1.65 -20.60 11.93
C SER A 475 -2.63 -19.81 11.08
N LEU A 476 -2.09 -19.08 10.13
CA LEU A 476 -2.83 -18.27 9.17
C LEU A 476 -2.53 -18.78 7.75
N TYR A 477 -3.54 -18.93 6.93
CA TYR A 477 -3.42 -19.25 5.50
C TYR A 477 -4.34 -18.35 4.70
N TYR A 478 -3.89 -17.90 3.56
CA TYR A 478 -4.69 -17.11 2.63
C TYR A 478 -4.39 -17.46 1.18
N ASN A 479 -5.43 -17.37 0.37
CA ASN A 479 -5.38 -17.45 -1.08
C ASN A 479 -6.25 -16.33 -1.63
N LEU A 480 -5.61 -15.21 -2.02
CA LEU A 480 -6.30 -13.97 -2.41
C LEU A 480 -7.10 -14.06 -3.69
N ASP A 481 -6.78 -15.03 -4.55
CA ASP A 481 -7.54 -15.21 -5.79
C ASP A 481 -9.00 -15.57 -5.56
N ARG A 482 -9.28 -16.03 -4.37
CA ARG A 482 -10.59 -16.55 -4.03
C ARG A 482 -11.34 -15.66 -3.03
N SER A 483 -10.64 -15.03 -2.10
CA SER A 483 -11.20 -14.01 -1.18
C SER A 483 -10.12 -13.31 -0.36
N ALA A 484 -10.24 -12.01 -0.14
CA ALA A 484 -9.36 -11.31 0.78
C ALA A 484 -9.71 -11.68 2.24
N PRO A 485 -8.75 -12.20 3.04
CA PRO A 485 -8.97 -12.50 4.44
C PRO A 485 -9.42 -11.25 5.21
N PHE A 486 -10.39 -11.41 6.10
CA PHE A 486 -10.98 -10.27 6.83
C PHE A 486 -9.96 -9.46 7.64
N PHE A 487 -8.90 -10.09 8.15
CA PHE A 487 -7.84 -9.44 8.92
C PHE A 487 -6.88 -8.58 8.06
N LEU A 488 -6.93 -8.71 6.72
CA LEU A 488 -6.14 -7.90 5.79
C LEU A 488 -6.86 -6.63 5.34
N ARG A 489 -8.18 -6.57 5.52
CA ARG A 489 -9.02 -5.45 5.05
C ARG A 489 -8.67 -4.10 5.68
N SER A 490 -7.97 -4.08 6.81
CA SER A 490 -7.67 -2.85 7.56
C SER A 490 -6.24 -2.31 7.41
N LYS A 491 -5.32 -2.96 6.62
CA LYS A 491 -3.90 -2.57 6.56
C LYS A 491 -3.39 -2.42 5.13
N ALA A 492 -3.51 -1.20 4.60
CA ALA A 492 -3.05 -0.83 3.26
C ALA A 492 -1.55 -1.17 2.99
N ASN A 493 -0.69 -1.05 4.00
CA ASN A 493 0.75 -1.27 3.85
C ASN A 493 1.15 -2.74 3.63
N LEU A 494 0.35 -3.68 4.13
CA LEU A 494 0.53 -5.11 3.87
C LEU A 494 -0.10 -5.55 2.54
N SER A 495 -1.11 -4.83 2.05
CA SER A 495 -1.87 -5.23 0.87
C SER A 495 -1.01 -5.30 -0.39
N ASN A 496 -0.04 -4.41 -0.55
CA ASN A 496 0.87 -4.41 -1.71
C ASN A 496 1.78 -5.65 -1.75
N LEU A 497 2.39 -5.99 -0.62
CA LEU A 497 3.25 -7.18 -0.54
C LEU A 497 2.42 -8.46 -0.72
N ILE A 498 1.23 -8.48 -0.14
CA ILE A 498 0.30 -9.61 -0.21
C ILE A 498 -0.28 -9.75 -1.62
N SER A 499 -0.52 -8.65 -2.35
CA SER A 499 -0.98 -8.71 -3.73
C SER A 499 0.03 -9.34 -4.68
N LEU A 500 1.33 -9.16 -4.42
CA LEU A 500 2.39 -9.80 -5.19
C LEU A 500 2.51 -11.30 -4.85
N TYR A 501 2.35 -11.64 -3.57
CA TYR A 501 2.40 -13.02 -3.07
C TYR A 501 1.00 -13.45 -2.63
N SER A 502 0.16 -13.76 -3.62
CA SER A 502 -1.28 -13.97 -3.45
C SER A 502 -1.64 -15.21 -2.61
N ILE A 503 -0.70 -16.10 -2.39
CA ILE A 503 -0.91 -17.29 -1.57
C ILE A 503 0.15 -17.31 -0.47
N GLY A 504 -0.28 -17.38 0.78
CA GLY A 504 0.65 -17.37 1.89
C GLY A 504 0.17 -18.13 3.12
N ARG A 505 1.16 -18.55 3.92
CA ARG A 505 0.94 -19.16 5.22
C ARG A 505 1.90 -18.56 6.24
N THR A 506 1.36 -18.24 7.41
CA THR A 506 2.12 -17.72 8.55
C THR A 506 1.82 -18.59 9.77
N ASP A 507 2.85 -19.13 10.37
CA ASP A 507 2.76 -19.91 11.59
C ASP A 507 3.55 -19.23 12.74
N LEU A 508 2.93 -19.11 13.90
CA LEU A 508 3.58 -18.74 15.15
C LEU A 508 3.76 -20.00 15.99
N CYS A 509 5.01 -20.32 16.28
CA CYS A 509 5.37 -21.49 17.06
C CYS A 509 6.02 -21.07 18.39
N ILE A 510 5.66 -21.75 19.48
CA ILE A 510 6.27 -21.54 20.79
C ILE A 510 7.14 -22.77 21.10
N LYS A 511 8.46 -22.58 21.20
CA LYS A 511 9.44 -23.65 21.46
C LYS A 511 10.58 -23.12 22.32
N ASN A 512 10.91 -23.80 23.43
CA ASN A 512 12.07 -23.50 24.26
C ASN A 512 12.14 -22.03 24.73
N SER A 513 11.01 -21.47 25.15
CA SER A 513 10.87 -20.04 25.52
C SER A 513 11.24 -19.07 24.39
N GLU A 514 11.08 -19.47 23.13
CA GLU A 514 11.17 -18.62 21.96
C GLU A 514 9.83 -18.62 21.23
N LEU A 515 9.36 -17.46 20.80
CA LEU A 515 8.32 -17.31 19.81
C LEU A 515 8.98 -17.27 18.43
N ILE A 516 8.65 -18.22 17.59
CA ILE A 516 9.15 -18.34 16.23
C ILE A 516 8.03 -17.99 15.27
N ILE A 517 8.21 -16.95 14.49
CA ILE A 517 7.29 -16.53 13.44
C ILE A 517 7.86 -17.00 12.11
N GLN A 518 7.11 -17.81 11.40
CA GLN A 518 7.48 -18.32 10.07
C GLN A 518 6.42 -17.91 9.07
N LEU A 519 6.81 -17.19 8.04
CA LEU A 519 5.96 -16.81 6.93
C LEU A 519 6.54 -17.37 5.64
N SER A 520 5.70 -17.99 4.84
CA SER A 520 6.01 -18.40 3.47
C SER A 520 4.87 -17.97 2.56
N ALA A 521 5.20 -17.23 1.53
CA ALA A 521 4.24 -16.79 0.54
C ALA A 521 4.80 -16.95 -0.87
N ILE A 522 3.94 -17.22 -1.83
CA ILE A 522 4.30 -17.41 -3.23
C ILE A 522 3.47 -16.51 -4.13
N SER A 523 4.08 -16.07 -5.21
CA SER A 523 3.34 -15.48 -6.33
C SER A 523 2.64 -16.60 -7.11
N LYS A 524 1.47 -16.31 -7.66
CA LYS A 524 0.83 -17.22 -8.59
C LYS A 524 1.59 -17.25 -9.94
N SER A 525 1.35 -18.28 -10.74
CA SER A 525 2.02 -18.44 -12.02
C SER A 525 1.90 -17.20 -12.90
N LYS A 526 2.79 -17.04 -13.90
CA LYS A 526 2.84 -15.87 -14.79
C LYS A 526 1.51 -15.52 -15.48
N GLU A 527 0.60 -16.47 -15.61
CA GLU A 527 -0.75 -16.26 -16.19
C GLU A 527 -1.70 -15.55 -15.23
N ASP A 528 -1.44 -15.63 -13.92
CA ASP A 528 -2.28 -15.06 -12.86
C ASP A 528 -1.65 -13.83 -12.16
N SER A 529 -0.55 -13.29 -12.69
CA SER A 529 0.05 -12.09 -12.12
C SER A 529 -0.93 -10.91 -12.26
N LEU A 530 -1.01 -10.07 -11.23
CA LEU A 530 -1.79 -8.82 -11.27
C LEU A 530 -1.26 -7.84 -12.34
N HIS A 531 -0.02 -8.01 -12.77
CA HIS A 531 0.54 -7.21 -13.82
C HIS A 531 0.17 -7.76 -15.20
N VAL A 532 -0.19 -6.84 -16.10
CA VAL A 532 -0.41 -7.17 -17.50
C VAL A 532 0.93 -7.53 -18.14
N PRO A 533 1.04 -8.66 -18.87
CA PRO A 533 2.29 -9.04 -19.53
C PRO A 533 2.80 -7.95 -20.48
N GLY A 534 4.10 -7.70 -20.46
CA GLY A 534 4.74 -6.65 -21.26
C GLY A 534 4.88 -5.30 -20.56
N PHE A 535 4.28 -5.12 -19.37
CA PHE A 535 4.41 -3.91 -18.55
C PHE A 535 5.27 -4.19 -17.31
N PRO A 536 5.92 -3.16 -16.72
CA PRO A 536 5.90 -1.75 -17.13
C PRO A 536 6.75 -1.46 -18.38
N ILE A 537 6.34 -0.46 -19.16
CA ILE A 537 7.07 0.03 -20.33
C ILE A 537 7.85 1.30 -19.91
N THR A 538 9.14 1.36 -20.23
CA THR A 538 9.95 2.58 -20.01
C THR A 538 9.71 3.58 -21.12
N LEU A 539 9.37 4.81 -20.77
CA LEU A 539 9.10 5.92 -21.69
C LEU A 539 10.37 6.74 -21.93
N GLU A 540 10.46 7.37 -23.09
CA GLU A 540 11.66 8.12 -23.50
C GLU A 540 11.69 9.53 -22.91
N GLY A 541 10.54 10.20 -22.85
CA GLY A 541 10.43 11.59 -22.36
C GLY A 541 9.87 11.66 -20.93
N ARG A 542 9.99 12.84 -20.32
CA ARG A 542 9.38 13.12 -19.02
C ARG A 542 7.86 13.27 -19.20
N VAL A 543 7.09 12.51 -18.43
CA VAL A 543 5.63 12.56 -18.44
C VAL A 543 5.09 13.63 -17.49
N ASP A 544 3.88 14.11 -17.75
CA ASP A 544 3.17 15.11 -16.92
C ASP A 544 2.17 14.48 -15.93
N GLY A 545 2.10 13.15 -15.88
CA GLY A 545 1.18 12.41 -14.99
C GLY A 545 -0.27 12.35 -15.49
N LYS A 546 -0.54 12.75 -16.72
CA LYS A 546 -1.89 12.72 -17.32
C LYS A 546 -1.97 11.64 -18.37
N LEU A 547 -2.59 10.52 -18.01
CA LEU A 547 -2.87 9.41 -18.92
C LEU A 547 -4.35 9.44 -19.30
N ALA A 548 -4.64 9.19 -20.56
CA ALA A 548 -6.00 9.13 -21.08
C ALA A 548 -6.20 7.87 -21.90
N ALA A 549 -7.38 7.25 -21.80
CA ALA A 549 -7.83 6.15 -22.64
C ALA A 549 -8.94 6.62 -23.57
N GLU A 550 -8.98 6.09 -24.77
CA GLU A 550 -10.00 6.41 -25.75
C GLU A 550 -11.39 5.91 -25.33
N ASN A 551 -11.43 4.80 -24.61
CA ASN A 551 -12.70 4.16 -24.27
C ASN A 551 -12.61 3.33 -23.00
N ASN A 552 -13.43 3.67 -22.00
CA ASN A 552 -13.56 2.93 -20.76
C ASN A 552 -14.58 1.77 -20.85
N ASN A 553 -15.04 1.41 -22.04
CA ASN A 553 -16.00 0.32 -22.20
C ASN A 553 -15.25 -1.03 -22.38
N PRO A 554 -15.43 -2.00 -21.47
CA PRO A 554 -14.75 -3.30 -21.57
C PRO A 554 -15.19 -4.14 -22.79
N LYS A 555 -16.24 -3.72 -23.51
CA LYS A 555 -16.69 -4.37 -24.75
C LYS A 555 -16.11 -3.74 -26.00
N ALA A 556 -15.30 -2.70 -25.88
CA ALA A 556 -14.62 -2.10 -27.03
C ALA A 556 -13.65 -3.09 -27.66
N LYS A 557 -13.72 -3.25 -28.98
CA LYS A 557 -12.87 -4.21 -29.73
C LYS A 557 -11.42 -3.73 -29.87
N SER A 558 -11.21 -2.43 -29.77
CA SER A 558 -9.90 -1.81 -29.87
C SER A 558 -9.88 -0.56 -29.00
N ASN A 559 -8.75 -0.26 -28.41
CA ASN A 559 -8.56 0.89 -27.52
C ASN A 559 -7.15 1.45 -27.69
N ALA A 560 -6.96 2.70 -27.31
CA ALA A 560 -5.66 3.34 -27.32
C ALA A 560 -5.47 4.18 -26.07
N LEU A 561 -4.21 4.25 -25.61
CA LEU A 561 -3.76 5.12 -24.53
C LEU A 561 -2.99 6.31 -25.10
N TYR A 562 -3.14 7.45 -24.45
CA TYR A 562 -2.53 8.70 -24.83
C TYR A 562 -1.89 9.39 -23.63
N TRP A 563 -0.71 9.99 -23.84
CA TRP A 563 -0.02 10.81 -22.86
C TRP A 563 0.87 11.86 -23.56
N VAL A 564 1.41 12.78 -22.79
CA VAL A 564 2.31 13.80 -23.31
C VAL A 564 3.69 13.64 -22.67
N GLU A 565 4.74 13.60 -23.47
CA GLU A 565 6.14 13.62 -23.06
C GLU A 565 6.72 15.03 -23.25
N ASN A 566 7.51 15.51 -22.29
CA ASN A 566 8.20 16.81 -22.34
C ASN A 566 7.28 18.00 -22.62
N GLN A 567 6.00 17.90 -22.24
CA GLN A 567 4.93 18.89 -22.47
C GLN A 567 4.55 19.14 -23.95
N LYS A 568 5.30 18.62 -24.90
CA LYS A 568 5.17 18.93 -26.33
C LYS A 568 5.00 17.71 -27.24
N THR A 569 5.36 16.53 -26.79
CA THR A 569 5.30 15.33 -27.62
C THR A 569 4.10 14.49 -27.24
N ILE A 570 3.13 14.40 -28.11
CA ILE A 570 1.97 13.52 -27.93
C ILE A 570 2.40 12.11 -28.27
N CYS A 571 2.03 11.19 -27.39
CA CYS A 571 2.27 9.76 -27.55
C CYS A 571 0.93 9.00 -27.61
N SER A 572 0.86 7.99 -28.45
CA SER A 572 -0.27 7.08 -28.52
C SER A 572 0.21 5.62 -28.58
N MET A 573 -0.52 4.73 -27.92
CA MET A 573 -0.27 3.30 -27.92
C MET A 573 -1.58 2.55 -28.16
N GLU A 574 -1.69 1.88 -29.30
CA GLU A 574 -2.86 1.05 -29.62
C GLU A 574 -2.74 -0.30 -28.90
N LEU A 575 -3.75 -0.67 -28.11
CA LEU A 575 -3.81 -1.94 -27.40
C LEU A 575 -4.31 -3.08 -28.32
N PRO A 576 -3.80 -4.30 -28.19
CA PRO A 576 -2.82 -4.82 -27.24
C PRO A 576 -1.35 -4.60 -27.65
N SER A 577 -1.08 -3.86 -28.71
CA SER A 577 0.29 -3.55 -29.13
C SER A 577 0.97 -2.64 -28.10
N THR A 578 2.28 -2.83 -27.92
CA THR A 578 3.12 -1.92 -27.12
C THR A 578 3.91 -0.92 -27.96
N ASN A 579 3.58 -0.79 -29.24
CA ASN A 579 4.21 0.18 -30.12
C ASN A 579 3.69 1.59 -29.85
N ILE A 580 4.61 2.51 -29.63
CA ILE A 580 4.30 3.90 -29.32
C ILE A 580 4.50 4.77 -30.56
N ASN A 581 3.44 5.44 -31.00
CA ASN A 581 3.53 6.51 -31.98
C ASN A 581 3.82 7.81 -31.25
N ARG A 582 4.64 8.71 -31.84
CA ARG A 582 5.01 10.01 -31.28
C ARG A 582 4.80 11.10 -32.30
N ARG A 583 4.28 12.24 -31.84
CA ARG A 583 4.14 13.46 -32.61
C ARG A 583 4.61 14.66 -31.79
N GLU A 584 5.65 15.31 -32.25
CA GLU A 584 6.12 16.56 -31.64
C GLU A 584 5.23 17.70 -32.09
N MET A 585 4.75 18.47 -31.12
CA MET A 585 3.98 19.70 -31.31
C MET A 585 4.94 20.89 -31.14
N GLY A 586 4.64 22.00 -31.80
CA GLY A 586 5.50 23.21 -31.70
C GLY A 586 5.50 23.83 -30.32
N ASP A 587 4.49 23.55 -29.52
CA ASP A 587 4.25 24.18 -28.23
C ASP A 587 3.70 23.17 -27.18
N ALA A 588 3.56 23.65 -25.93
CA ALA A 588 2.90 22.87 -24.88
C ALA A 588 1.45 22.54 -25.28
N VAL A 589 1.04 21.31 -25.02
CA VAL A 589 -0.21 20.77 -25.55
C VAL A 589 -1.01 20.03 -24.48
N PHE A 590 -2.31 20.28 -24.47
CA PHE A 590 -3.30 19.49 -23.76
C PHE A 590 -3.89 18.44 -24.68
N ILE A 591 -4.22 17.26 -24.15
CA ILE A 591 -4.86 16.19 -24.89
C ILE A 591 -6.15 15.73 -24.19
N CYS A 592 -7.18 15.45 -24.98
CA CYS A 592 -8.39 14.78 -24.50
C CYS A 592 -8.96 13.89 -25.62
N PRO A 593 -9.06 12.55 -25.38
CA PRO A 593 -9.67 11.65 -26.34
C PRO A 593 -11.18 11.86 -26.40
N LEU A 594 -11.78 11.57 -27.56
CA LEU A 594 -13.22 11.49 -27.70
C LEU A 594 -13.77 10.33 -26.86
N ALA A 595 -14.80 10.59 -26.08
CA ALA A 595 -15.43 9.54 -25.29
C ALA A 595 -16.17 8.54 -26.21
N ASN A 596 -16.01 7.24 -25.91
CA ASN A 596 -16.71 6.14 -26.58
C ASN A 596 -16.48 6.03 -28.11
N ALA A 597 -15.29 6.41 -28.58
CA ALA A 597 -14.94 6.29 -30.00
C ALA A 597 -15.00 4.81 -30.47
N ASN A 598 -15.50 4.59 -31.69
CA ASN A 598 -15.55 3.30 -32.33
C ASN A 598 -14.48 3.16 -33.45
N GLU A 599 -14.36 1.98 -34.08
CA GLU A 599 -13.34 1.72 -35.11
C GLU A 599 -13.49 2.64 -36.35
N GLU A 600 -14.69 3.12 -36.66
CA GLU A 600 -14.90 4.07 -37.76
C GLU A 600 -14.42 5.47 -37.37
N ASP A 601 -14.62 5.86 -36.13
CA ASP A 601 -14.15 7.14 -35.59
C ASP A 601 -12.62 7.20 -35.52
N ALA A 602 -11.96 6.07 -35.27
CA ALA A 602 -10.51 5.98 -35.25
C ALA A 602 -9.82 6.50 -36.53
N LYS A 603 -10.52 6.45 -37.69
CA LYS A 603 -10.06 7.00 -38.97
C LYS A 603 -10.46 8.43 -39.21
N LYS A 604 -11.51 8.91 -38.51
CA LYS A 604 -12.03 10.26 -38.63
C LYS A 604 -11.45 11.23 -37.62
N GLY A 605 -10.71 10.72 -36.63
CA GLY A 605 -10.12 11.49 -35.52
C GLY A 605 -10.74 11.11 -34.20
N VAL A 606 -9.89 10.83 -33.23
CA VAL A 606 -10.27 10.33 -31.89
C VAL A 606 -9.61 11.09 -30.74
N LEU A 607 -8.61 11.89 -31.03
CA LEU A 607 -7.84 12.63 -30.04
C LEU A 607 -7.85 14.13 -30.38
N TRP A 608 -8.38 14.90 -29.46
CA TRP A 608 -8.19 16.34 -29.47
C TRP A 608 -6.86 16.70 -28.84
N ALA A 609 -6.11 17.57 -29.51
CA ALA A 609 -4.89 18.16 -29.00
C ALA A 609 -4.97 19.69 -29.17
N VAL A 610 -4.88 20.40 -28.06
CA VAL A 610 -5.00 21.87 -28.07
C VAL A 610 -3.74 22.48 -27.48
N THR A 611 -3.05 23.31 -28.23
CA THR A 611 -1.86 24.02 -27.72
C THR A 611 -2.27 25.19 -26.84
N VAL A 612 -1.37 25.59 -25.94
CA VAL A 612 -1.58 26.76 -25.05
C VAL A 612 -1.81 28.04 -25.85
N HIS A 613 -1.29 28.17 -27.08
CA HIS A 613 -1.47 29.33 -27.95
C HIS A 613 -2.72 29.23 -28.86
N GLY A 614 -3.62 28.28 -28.60
CA GLY A 614 -4.93 28.19 -29.24
C GLY A 614 -4.96 27.48 -30.59
N GLU A 615 -4.05 26.53 -30.85
CA GLU A 615 -4.18 25.68 -32.02
C GLU A 615 -4.91 24.40 -31.64
N ALA A 616 -6.10 24.17 -32.17
CA ALA A 616 -6.86 22.94 -31.91
C ALA A 616 -6.72 21.94 -33.06
N TYR A 617 -6.20 20.76 -32.74
CA TYR A 617 -6.01 19.65 -33.67
C TYR A 617 -6.98 18.52 -33.34
N LEU A 618 -7.52 17.88 -34.39
CA LEU A 618 -8.14 16.56 -34.29
C LEU A 618 -7.20 15.53 -34.93
N LEU A 619 -6.81 14.52 -34.14
CA LEU A 619 -5.81 13.52 -34.55
C LEU A 619 -6.42 12.13 -34.62
N THR A 620 -5.91 11.31 -35.56
CA THR A 620 -6.20 9.86 -35.61
C THR A 620 -5.41 9.13 -34.50
N ARG A 621 -5.67 7.83 -34.29
CA ARG A 621 -4.87 6.99 -33.36
C ARG A 621 -3.37 6.99 -33.68
N LYS A 622 -3.01 7.13 -34.94
CA LYS A 622 -1.62 7.23 -35.40
C LYS A 622 -1.05 8.65 -35.32
N LEU A 623 -1.79 9.56 -34.69
CA LEU A 623 -1.42 10.96 -34.53
C LEU A 623 -1.32 11.74 -35.85
N GLU A 624 -2.03 11.31 -36.92
CA GLU A 624 -2.16 12.03 -38.17
C GLU A 624 -3.23 13.11 -38.02
N VAL A 625 -2.99 14.31 -38.56
CA VAL A 625 -3.95 15.42 -38.51
C VAL A 625 -5.10 15.18 -39.47
N VAL A 626 -6.33 15.30 -38.97
CA VAL A 626 -7.54 15.19 -39.75
C VAL A 626 -7.68 16.40 -40.68
N SER A 627 -8.21 16.18 -41.86
CA SER A 627 -8.43 17.27 -42.88
C SER A 627 -9.35 18.36 -42.32
N GLY A 628 -8.94 19.61 -42.46
CA GLY A 628 -9.62 20.78 -41.88
C GLY A 628 -8.99 21.32 -40.59
N PHE A 629 -8.09 20.57 -40.00
CA PHE A 629 -7.35 20.97 -38.79
C PHE A 629 -5.87 21.28 -39.10
N PRO A 630 -5.14 22.10 -38.27
CA PRO A 630 -5.65 22.70 -37.03
C PRO A 630 -6.62 23.88 -37.25
N VAL A 631 -7.47 24.13 -36.26
CA VAL A 631 -8.25 25.38 -36.15
C VAL A 631 -7.51 26.35 -35.23
N PHE A 632 -7.42 27.60 -35.64
CA PHE A 632 -6.78 28.66 -34.84
C PHE A 632 -7.84 29.41 -34.05
N LEU A 633 -7.77 29.37 -32.72
CA LEU A 633 -8.78 29.96 -31.83
C LEU A 633 -8.59 31.46 -31.58
N SER A 634 -7.44 31.99 -31.94
CA SER A 634 -7.06 33.41 -31.75
C SER A 634 -6.99 33.87 -30.29
N GLU A 635 -7.01 32.94 -29.34
CA GLU A 635 -6.96 33.19 -27.88
C GLU A 635 -6.08 32.14 -27.22
N GLU A 636 -5.39 32.50 -26.16
CA GLU A 636 -4.61 31.54 -25.34
C GLU A 636 -5.53 30.65 -24.51
N VAL A 637 -5.11 29.41 -24.31
CA VAL A 637 -5.88 28.40 -23.56
C VAL A 637 -5.38 28.36 -22.13
N GLU A 638 -6.27 28.62 -21.18
CA GLU A 638 -5.93 28.78 -19.76
C GLU A 638 -5.88 27.44 -19.01
N VAL A 639 -6.82 26.55 -19.31
CA VAL A 639 -6.99 25.27 -18.60
C VAL A 639 -7.21 24.12 -19.58
N GLU A 640 -7.16 22.88 -19.06
CA GLU A 640 -7.36 21.67 -19.86
C GLU A 640 -8.69 21.69 -20.63
N PRO A 641 -8.70 21.40 -21.92
CA PRO A 641 -9.92 21.22 -22.71
C PRO A 641 -10.69 19.98 -22.26
N VAL A 642 -11.99 19.95 -22.51
CA VAL A 642 -12.85 18.82 -22.18
C VAL A 642 -13.52 18.29 -23.44
N ALA A 643 -13.29 17.01 -23.76
CA ALA A 643 -13.92 16.36 -24.91
C ALA A 643 -15.42 16.14 -24.66
N HIS A 644 -16.19 16.29 -25.75
CA HIS A 644 -17.62 15.97 -25.86
C HIS A 644 -17.84 15.04 -27.05
N GLU A 645 -19.01 14.39 -27.14
CA GLU A 645 -19.29 13.44 -28.25
C GLU A 645 -19.05 14.05 -29.64
N ASP A 646 -19.41 15.32 -29.85
CA ASP A 646 -19.37 15.98 -31.13
C ASP A 646 -18.19 16.97 -31.28
N GLY A 647 -17.34 17.16 -30.27
CA GLY A 647 -16.29 18.17 -30.33
C GLY A 647 -15.48 18.30 -29.05
N VAL A 648 -14.94 19.48 -28.82
CA VAL A 648 -14.13 19.81 -27.64
C VAL A 648 -14.49 21.19 -27.11
N PHE A 649 -14.67 21.30 -25.81
CA PHE A 649 -14.78 22.58 -25.12
C PHE A 649 -13.39 23.07 -24.72
N VAL A 650 -13.07 24.29 -25.13
CA VAL A 650 -11.80 24.96 -24.83
C VAL A 650 -12.11 26.24 -24.02
N PHE A 651 -11.36 26.47 -22.97
CA PHE A 651 -11.52 27.60 -22.08
C PHE A 651 -10.32 28.54 -22.22
N THR A 652 -10.58 29.82 -22.52
CA THR A 652 -9.56 30.78 -22.89
C THR A 652 -9.31 31.81 -21.79
N GLU A 653 -8.19 32.53 -21.89
CA GLU A 653 -7.81 33.59 -20.97
C GLU A 653 -8.81 34.76 -20.94
N ASN A 654 -9.57 34.97 -22.04
CA ASN A 654 -10.59 36.03 -22.13
C ASN A 654 -11.94 35.61 -21.54
N SER A 655 -11.97 34.57 -20.71
CA SER A 655 -13.20 34.04 -20.10
C SER A 655 -14.25 33.55 -21.12
N ASN A 656 -13.81 33.10 -22.30
CA ASN A 656 -14.64 32.47 -23.29
C ASN A 656 -14.59 30.96 -23.20
N MET A 657 -15.74 30.32 -23.37
CA MET A 657 -15.88 28.90 -23.65
C MET A 657 -16.06 28.74 -25.17
N LEU A 658 -15.10 28.16 -25.84
CA LEU A 658 -15.16 27.84 -27.25
C LEU A 658 -15.52 26.36 -27.42
N PHE A 659 -16.47 26.07 -28.30
CA PHE A 659 -16.75 24.70 -28.71
C PHE A 659 -16.28 24.53 -30.15
N VAL A 660 -15.35 23.56 -30.34
CA VAL A 660 -14.83 23.21 -31.68
C VAL A 660 -15.43 21.86 -32.07
N ASP A 661 -16.21 21.81 -33.09
CA ASP A 661 -16.82 20.57 -33.56
C ASP A 661 -15.88 19.74 -34.47
N THR A 662 -16.23 18.50 -34.73
CA THR A 662 -15.45 17.60 -35.63
C THR A 662 -15.39 18.04 -37.08
N ARG A 663 -16.14 19.12 -37.46
CA ARG A 663 -16.14 19.73 -38.81
C ARG A 663 -15.34 21.02 -38.85
N ALA A 664 -14.60 21.33 -37.79
CA ALA A 664 -13.80 22.53 -37.63
C ALA A 664 -14.62 23.84 -37.51
N ASN A 665 -15.88 23.78 -37.09
CA ASN A 665 -16.64 24.98 -36.76
C ASN A 665 -16.36 25.35 -35.30
N VAL A 666 -16.29 26.66 -35.04
CA VAL A 666 -16.05 27.21 -33.69
C VAL A 666 -17.27 28.06 -33.30
N THR A 667 -17.83 27.75 -32.13
CA THR A 667 -18.83 28.57 -31.46
C THR A 667 -18.26 29.11 -30.15
N SER A 668 -18.63 30.35 -29.78
CA SER A 668 -18.12 31.01 -28.60
C SER A 668 -19.26 31.38 -27.66
N THR A 669 -19.09 31.11 -26.37
CA THR A 669 -19.99 31.50 -25.27
C THR A 669 -19.17 32.20 -24.20
N ALA A 670 -19.53 33.42 -23.86
CA ALA A 670 -18.87 34.14 -22.77
C ALA A 670 -19.27 33.53 -21.40
N LEU A 671 -18.30 33.29 -20.55
CA LEU A 671 -18.52 32.93 -19.16
C LEU A 671 -18.70 34.19 -18.32
N ASP A 672 -19.58 34.14 -17.34
CA ASP A 672 -19.78 35.26 -16.40
C ASP A 672 -18.70 35.18 -15.30
N ILE A 673 -17.48 35.57 -15.65
CA ILE A 673 -16.28 35.50 -14.82
C ILE A 673 -15.66 36.89 -14.74
N ASP A 674 -15.41 37.38 -13.51
CA ASP A 674 -14.72 38.63 -13.23
C ASP A 674 -13.19 38.44 -13.06
N GLY A 675 -12.72 37.21 -12.97
CA GLY A 675 -11.33 36.84 -12.76
C GLY A 675 -10.87 35.73 -13.72
N LEU A 676 -9.76 35.06 -13.35
CA LEU A 676 -9.24 33.91 -14.09
C LEU A 676 -9.83 32.62 -13.57
N LEU A 677 -10.11 31.67 -14.45
CA LEU A 677 -10.39 30.29 -14.08
C LEU A 677 -9.20 29.69 -13.30
N LYS A 678 -9.47 28.94 -12.22
CA LYS A 678 -8.42 28.27 -11.41
C LYS A 678 -8.38 26.76 -11.62
N SER A 679 -9.44 26.22 -12.22
CA SER A 679 -9.57 24.80 -12.54
C SER A 679 -10.35 24.64 -13.83
N THR A 680 -10.11 23.52 -14.51
CA THR A 680 -10.92 23.13 -15.68
C THR A 680 -12.39 23.06 -15.29
N PRO A 681 -13.30 23.76 -15.97
CA PRO A 681 -14.73 23.61 -15.75
C PRO A 681 -15.19 22.15 -15.92
N SER A 682 -16.12 21.72 -15.09
CA SER A 682 -16.70 20.39 -15.23
C SER A 682 -17.86 20.41 -16.22
N ILE A 683 -17.93 19.38 -17.04
CA ILE A 683 -18.99 19.22 -18.05
C ILE A 683 -19.74 17.93 -17.76
N LYS A 684 -21.05 17.98 -17.76
CA LYS A 684 -21.93 16.83 -17.57
C LYS A 684 -23.13 16.90 -18.49
N GLU A 685 -23.42 15.82 -19.20
CA GLU A 685 -24.66 15.62 -19.92
C GLU A 685 -25.67 14.86 -19.05
N ASP A 686 -26.95 15.28 -19.08
CA ASP A 686 -28.02 14.57 -18.38
C ASP A 686 -28.67 13.51 -19.29
N PHE A 687 -29.62 12.77 -18.73
CA PHE A 687 -30.37 11.72 -19.47
C PHE A 687 -31.30 12.28 -20.56
N SER A 688 -31.46 13.61 -20.66
CA SER A 688 -32.24 14.29 -21.69
C SER A 688 -31.36 14.86 -22.80
N GLY A 689 -30.04 14.84 -22.66
CA GLY A 689 -29.08 15.40 -23.59
C GLY A 689 -28.79 16.88 -23.37
N ARG A 690 -29.17 17.43 -22.22
CA ARG A 690 -28.76 18.79 -21.81
C ARG A 690 -27.33 18.77 -21.29
N THR A 691 -26.51 19.69 -21.76
CA THR A 691 -25.13 19.83 -21.30
C THR A 691 -25.02 20.91 -20.21
N PHE A 692 -24.45 20.54 -19.08
CA PHE A 692 -24.16 21.43 -17.95
C PHE A 692 -22.68 21.71 -17.88
N VAL A 693 -22.33 23.00 -17.76
CA VAL A 693 -20.93 23.45 -17.58
C VAL A 693 -20.83 24.18 -16.26
N GLY A 694 -20.08 23.64 -15.31
CA GLY A 694 -19.88 24.22 -13.99
C GLY A 694 -18.49 24.80 -13.84
N TYR A 695 -18.38 26.03 -13.37
CA TYR A 695 -17.11 26.72 -13.16
C TYR A 695 -17.14 27.55 -11.88
N TYR A 696 -15.95 27.82 -11.34
CA TYR A 696 -15.78 28.69 -10.18
C TYR A 696 -14.97 29.92 -10.57
N ASP A 697 -15.56 31.06 -10.35
CA ASP A 697 -14.89 32.36 -10.47
C ASP A 697 -14.40 32.83 -9.10
N LYS A 698 -13.08 33.06 -9.00
CA LYS A 698 -12.44 33.59 -7.81
C LYS A 698 -12.46 35.13 -7.78
N GLY A 699 -13.46 35.79 -8.34
CA GLY A 699 -13.63 37.22 -8.23
C GLY A 699 -13.69 37.72 -6.78
N PHE A 700 -14.06 39.00 -6.58
CA PHE A 700 -14.05 39.63 -5.25
C PHE A 700 -14.95 38.88 -4.21
N LEU A 701 -16.01 38.21 -4.67
CA LEU A 701 -16.99 37.50 -3.85
C LEU A 701 -17.08 36.05 -4.32
N GLY A 702 -16.22 35.30 -4.68
CA GLY A 702 -16.35 33.90 -5.12
C GLY A 702 -17.72 33.54 -5.69
N LYS A 703 -17.80 33.05 -6.90
CA LYS A 703 -19.05 32.73 -7.58
C LYS A 703 -18.97 31.35 -8.25
N LEU A 704 -19.89 30.47 -7.90
CA LEU A 704 -20.10 29.22 -8.58
C LEU A 704 -21.11 29.43 -9.71
N GLY A 705 -20.70 29.28 -10.97
CA GLY A 705 -21.52 29.44 -12.14
C GLY A 705 -21.88 28.09 -12.77
N VAL A 706 -23.09 27.97 -13.30
CA VAL A 706 -23.51 26.82 -14.10
C VAL A 706 -24.24 27.31 -15.34
N LEU A 707 -23.77 26.87 -16.51
CA LEU A 707 -24.46 27.04 -17.78
C LEU A 707 -25.15 25.75 -18.17
N CYS A 708 -26.38 25.84 -18.68
CA CYS A 708 -27.16 24.70 -19.14
C CYS A 708 -27.62 24.95 -20.59
N SER A 709 -27.30 24.02 -21.51
CA SER A 709 -27.82 24.04 -22.86
C SER A 709 -29.27 23.57 -22.89
N ASN A 710 -30.06 24.10 -23.82
CA ASN A 710 -31.36 23.57 -24.12
C ASN A 710 -31.28 22.25 -24.91
N ASP A 711 -32.38 21.47 -24.96
CA ASP A 711 -32.44 20.12 -25.56
C ASP A 711 -31.82 20.00 -26.96
N LYS A 712 -31.16 18.87 -27.28
CA LYS A 712 -30.45 18.49 -28.54
C LYS A 712 -31.16 18.81 -29.89
N LYS A 713 -32.31 19.43 -29.91
CA LYS A 713 -33.16 19.60 -31.10
C LYS A 713 -33.36 21.05 -31.56
N GLN A 714 -32.69 22.04 -30.97
CA GLN A 714 -32.97 23.43 -31.35
C GLN A 714 -31.77 24.14 -31.96
N SER A 715 -32.10 25.01 -32.88
CA SER A 715 -31.27 25.74 -33.83
C SER A 715 -30.22 26.67 -33.21
N ASP A 716 -29.23 26.98 -34.00
CA ASP A 716 -27.97 27.72 -33.83
C ASP A 716 -27.98 29.08 -33.09
N ASN A 717 -28.98 29.46 -32.28
CA ASN A 717 -29.08 30.80 -31.68
C ASN A 717 -29.80 30.84 -30.33
N GLU A 718 -29.84 29.78 -29.53
CA GLU A 718 -30.44 29.87 -28.17
C GLU A 718 -29.41 30.14 -27.09
N GLU A 719 -29.65 31.20 -26.28
CA GLU A 719 -28.83 31.50 -25.08
C GLU A 719 -28.89 30.36 -24.08
N MET A 720 -27.75 29.93 -23.57
CA MET A 720 -27.63 28.97 -22.46
C MET A 720 -28.30 29.56 -21.20
N GLN A 721 -29.05 28.74 -20.49
CA GLN A 721 -29.59 29.13 -19.19
C GLN A 721 -28.44 29.21 -18.17
N SER A 722 -28.34 30.32 -17.43
CA SER A 722 -27.30 30.54 -16.44
C SER A 722 -27.86 30.47 -15.02
N PHE A 723 -27.15 29.80 -14.14
CA PHE A 723 -27.40 29.77 -12.70
C PHE A 723 -26.13 30.23 -11.98
N SER A 724 -26.32 30.90 -10.84
CA SER A 724 -25.15 31.35 -10.04
C SER A 724 -25.40 31.26 -8.54
N LEU A 725 -24.38 30.87 -7.79
CA LEU A 725 -24.40 30.80 -6.33
C LEU A 725 -23.19 31.55 -5.78
N GLU A 726 -23.43 32.48 -4.83
CA GLU A 726 -22.37 33.13 -4.09
C GLU A 726 -21.71 32.14 -3.13
N VAL A 727 -20.36 32.07 -3.14
CA VAL A 727 -19.58 31.16 -2.32
C VAL A 727 -18.67 31.96 -1.41
N SER A 728 -18.78 31.77 -0.10
CA SER A 728 -17.88 32.37 0.87
C SER A 728 -16.59 31.57 0.94
N GLY A 729 -15.43 32.20 0.70
CA GLY A 729 -14.13 31.57 0.81
C GLY A 729 -13.43 31.34 -0.53
N ILE A 730 -12.26 30.71 -0.44
CA ILE A 730 -11.43 30.41 -1.61
C ILE A 730 -11.63 28.94 -1.98
N ALA A 731 -11.67 28.61 -3.25
CA ALA A 731 -11.64 27.23 -3.74
C ALA A 731 -10.60 27.06 -4.84
N TYR A 732 -10.17 25.83 -5.06
CA TYR A 732 -9.17 25.45 -6.04
C TYR A 732 -9.66 24.37 -7.01
N GLY A 733 -10.63 23.55 -6.59
CA GLY A 733 -11.18 22.46 -7.40
C GLY A 733 -12.41 22.88 -8.21
N SER A 734 -12.78 22.04 -9.14
CA SER A 734 -13.99 22.18 -9.96
C SER A 734 -15.22 21.65 -9.21
N PRO A 735 -16.44 22.15 -9.50
CA PRO A 735 -17.68 21.55 -9.02
C PRO A 735 -17.92 20.18 -9.66
N ALA A 736 -18.74 19.35 -9.04
CA ALA A 736 -19.22 18.09 -9.60
C ALA A 736 -20.73 18.11 -9.81
N PHE A 737 -21.21 17.40 -10.83
CA PHE A 737 -22.63 17.26 -11.13
C PHE A 737 -23.13 15.84 -10.88
N LEU A 738 -24.19 15.72 -10.10
CA LEU A 738 -24.88 14.46 -9.85
C LEU A 738 -26.28 14.51 -10.45
N VAL A 739 -26.51 13.72 -11.52
CA VAL A 739 -27.80 13.58 -12.19
C VAL A 739 -28.54 12.38 -11.63
N ASN A 740 -29.62 12.62 -10.89
CA ASN A 740 -30.31 11.55 -10.17
C ASN A 740 -31.38 10.86 -11.05
N LYS A 741 -32.22 11.63 -11.75
CA LYS A 741 -33.31 11.09 -12.55
C LYS A 741 -33.48 11.81 -13.88
N LYS A 742 -34.08 11.11 -14.86
CA LYS A 742 -34.40 11.69 -16.15
C LYS A 742 -35.39 12.87 -16.01
N GLY A 743 -35.03 14.03 -16.57
CA GLY A 743 -35.83 15.24 -16.58
C GLY A 743 -35.65 16.16 -15.37
N GLU A 744 -34.94 15.71 -14.32
CA GLU A 744 -34.55 16.58 -13.20
C GLU A 744 -33.25 17.32 -13.54
N MET A 745 -33.08 18.51 -12.96
CA MET A 745 -31.79 19.20 -12.98
C MET A 745 -30.82 18.52 -12.03
N PRO A 746 -29.49 18.59 -12.28
CA PRO A 746 -28.53 17.99 -11.40
C PRO A 746 -28.41 18.69 -10.05
N TYR A 747 -27.85 17.95 -9.08
CA TYR A 747 -27.23 18.55 -7.91
C TYR A 747 -25.80 18.93 -8.22
N VAL A 748 -25.33 20.03 -7.63
CA VAL A 748 -23.95 20.51 -7.75
C VAL A 748 -23.27 20.36 -6.40
N GLY A 749 -22.13 19.67 -6.37
CA GLY A 749 -21.26 19.55 -5.20
C GLY A 749 -20.01 20.39 -5.39
N PHE A 750 -19.65 21.18 -4.39
CA PHE A 750 -18.48 22.07 -4.44
C PHE A 750 -17.92 22.30 -3.04
N VAL A 751 -16.59 22.38 -2.90
CA VAL A 751 -15.93 22.57 -1.60
C VAL A 751 -14.96 23.74 -1.62
N THR A 752 -15.00 24.57 -0.58
CA THR A 752 -14.00 25.63 -0.35
C THR A 752 -12.75 25.07 0.31
N GLN A 753 -11.67 25.83 0.29
CA GLN A 753 -10.42 25.45 0.95
C GLN A 753 -10.61 25.13 2.44
N THR A 754 -11.52 25.81 3.12
CA THR A 754 -11.77 25.68 4.57
C THR A 754 -12.79 24.59 4.92
N GLY A 755 -13.26 23.82 3.93
CA GLY A 755 -14.15 22.68 4.14
C GLY A 755 -15.64 23.02 4.12
N ASP A 756 -16.06 24.24 3.71
CA ASP A 756 -17.47 24.53 3.45
C ASP A 756 -17.90 23.81 2.18
N PHE A 757 -18.62 22.70 2.32
CA PHE A 757 -19.16 21.94 1.20
C PHE A 757 -20.55 22.45 0.86
N TYR A 758 -20.70 22.95 -0.36
CA TYR A 758 -21.96 23.44 -0.93
C TYR A 758 -22.67 22.30 -1.69
N LEU A 759 -23.83 21.90 -1.20
CA LEU A 759 -24.74 21.00 -1.90
C LEU A 759 -25.86 21.84 -2.50
N TRP A 760 -25.83 22.11 -3.81
CA TRP A 760 -26.73 22.98 -4.51
C TRP A 760 -27.67 22.18 -5.42
N ASN A 761 -28.96 22.32 -5.23
CA ASN A 761 -30.01 21.67 -6.02
C ASN A 761 -30.54 22.63 -7.07
N LEU A 762 -30.18 22.40 -8.34
CA LEU A 762 -30.63 23.28 -9.43
C LEU A 762 -32.12 23.17 -9.77
N ASN A 763 -32.91 22.22 -9.24
CA ASN A 763 -34.34 22.14 -9.48
C ASN A 763 -35.13 23.23 -8.74
N ASN A 764 -34.68 23.58 -7.54
CA ASN A 764 -35.35 24.56 -6.68
C ASN A 764 -34.44 25.75 -6.28
N ASP A 765 -33.23 25.75 -6.81
CA ASP A 765 -32.22 26.76 -6.54
C ASP A 765 -31.84 26.91 -5.03
N GLU A 766 -31.99 25.81 -4.27
CA GLU A 766 -31.63 25.77 -2.86
C GLU A 766 -30.25 25.18 -2.65
N SER A 767 -29.47 25.81 -1.76
CA SER A 767 -28.14 25.31 -1.37
C SER A 767 -28.09 25.04 0.13
N THR A 768 -27.39 23.98 0.49
CA THR A 768 -27.06 23.61 1.86
C THR A 768 -25.54 23.59 2.02
N ILE A 769 -25.06 24.17 3.13
CA ILE A 769 -23.63 24.16 3.46
C ILE A 769 -23.39 23.10 4.53
N ILE A 770 -22.44 22.20 4.28
CA ILE A 770 -22.02 21.15 5.19
C ILE A 770 -20.57 21.43 5.55
N GLN A 771 -20.24 21.57 6.84
CA GLN A 771 -18.88 21.80 7.28
C GLN A 771 -18.11 20.48 7.33
N LEU A 772 -17.05 20.37 6.54
CA LEU A 772 -16.12 19.25 6.55
C LEU A 772 -14.85 19.62 7.32
N GLU A 773 -14.15 18.60 7.87
CA GLU A 773 -12.89 18.81 8.58
C GLU A 773 -11.71 18.87 7.59
N GLY A 774 -10.76 19.79 7.79
CA GLY A 774 -9.51 19.89 7.03
C GLY A 774 -9.50 21.00 5.97
N ASN A 775 -8.44 21.00 5.15
CA ASN A 775 -8.24 21.91 4.04
C ASN A 775 -8.42 21.15 2.71
N TYR A 776 -9.03 21.80 1.71
CA TYR A 776 -9.38 21.17 0.44
C TYR A 776 -8.79 21.93 -0.74
N LYS A 777 -8.14 21.21 -1.65
CA LYS A 777 -7.59 21.74 -2.90
C LYS A 777 -7.97 20.93 -4.13
N CYS A 778 -8.38 19.68 -3.92
CA CYS A 778 -8.79 18.78 -5.00
C CYS A 778 -10.21 19.08 -5.48
N PRO A 779 -10.55 18.78 -6.74
CA PRO A 779 -11.90 18.85 -7.23
C PRO A 779 -12.83 17.87 -6.51
N VAL A 780 -14.10 18.24 -6.39
CA VAL A 780 -15.15 17.30 -5.97
C VAL A 780 -15.45 16.34 -7.11
N VAL A 781 -15.67 15.07 -6.78
CA VAL A 781 -16.06 14.04 -7.76
C VAL A 781 -17.34 13.34 -7.33
N CYS A 782 -18.02 12.65 -8.25
CA CYS A 782 -19.19 11.84 -7.95
C CYS A 782 -18.84 10.37 -7.84
N LEU A 783 -19.25 9.70 -6.76
CA LEU A 783 -19.10 8.27 -6.55
C LEU A 783 -20.48 7.66 -6.29
N GLY A 784 -21.00 6.92 -7.27
CA GLY A 784 -22.39 6.47 -7.24
C GLY A 784 -23.37 7.65 -7.13
N ASN A 785 -24.19 7.65 -6.09
CA ASN A 785 -25.17 8.70 -5.79
C ASN A 785 -24.68 9.70 -4.72
N CYS A 786 -23.39 9.82 -4.53
CA CYS A 786 -22.79 10.69 -3.53
C CYS A 786 -21.70 11.57 -4.16
N PHE A 787 -21.37 12.68 -3.48
CA PHE A 787 -20.19 13.46 -3.76
C PHE A 787 -19.03 13.00 -2.90
N VAL A 788 -17.80 13.20 -3.38
CA VAL A 788 -16.58 12.93 -2.63
C VAL A 788 -15.67 14.15 -2.69
N ALA A 789 -15.21 14.58 -1.53
CA ALA A 789 -14.19 15.61 -1.36
C ALA A 789 -12.98 15.02 -0.63
N ILE A 790 -11.75 15.49 -0.95
CA ILE A 790 -10.53 14.98 -0.35
C ILE A 790 -9.73 16.14 0.24
N SER A 791 -9.40 16.05 1.53
CA SER A 791 -8.59 17.06 2.21
C SER A 791 -7.11 16.95 1.87
N THR A 792 -6.36 18.01 2.11
CA THR A 792 -4.89 18.03 1.94
C THR A 792 -4.16 17.04 2.84
N GLU A 793 -4.79 16.58 3.93
CA GLU A 793 -4.26 15.57 4.87
C GLU A 793 -4.73 14.14 4.54
N GLY A 794 -5.38 13.94 3.38
CA GLY A 794 -5.84 12.64 2.91
C GLY A 794 -7.13 12.13 3.56
N LEU A 795 -7.95 13.01 4.17
CA LEU A 795 -9.28 12.68 4.62
C LEU A 795 -10.24 12.67 3.42
N ILE A 796 -10.86 11.53 3.15
CA ILE A 796 -11.89 11.35 2.13
C ILE A 796 -13.24 11.49 2.81
N SER A 797 -14.03 12.47 2.38
CA SER A 797 -15.40 12.71 2.87
C SER A 797 -16.37 12.37 1.74
N ARG A 798 -17.23 11.37 1.94
CA ARG A 798 -18.32 10.98 1.03
C ARG A 798 -19.62 11.56 1.53
N ILE A 799 -20.24 12.42 0.74
CA ILE A 799 -21.41 13.23 1.10
C ILE A 799 -22.62 12.74 0.31
N SER A 800 -23.67 12.33 1.00
CA SER A 800 -24.95 11.95 0.38
C SER A 800 -25.80 13.17 0.03
N LEU A 801 -26.82 12.99 -0.82
CA LEU A 801 -27.81 14.05 -1.11
C LEU A 801 -28.67 14.46 0.10
N SER A 802 -28.70 13.64 1.16
CA SER A 802 -29.32 13.98 2.45
C SER A 802 -28.45 14.81 3.38
N GLY A 803 -27.15 14.99 3.01
CA GLY A 803 -26.17 15.69 3.83
C GLY A 803 -25.42 14.79 4.84
N GLU A 804 -25.61 13.48 4.80
CA GLU A 804 -24.85 12.55 5.62
C GLU A 804 -23.41 12.41 5.09
N VAL A 805 -22.45 12.44 6.00
CA VAL A 805 -21.01 12.35 5.67
C VAL A 805 -20.43 11.07 6.22
N LEU A 806 -19.78 10.29 5.35
CA LEU A 806 -18.93 9.14 5.70
C LEU A 806 -17.49 9.52 5.45
N GLU A 807 -16.63 9.35 6.44
CA GLU A 807 -15.23 9.74 6.37
C GLU A 807 -14.28 8.56 6.48
N MET A 808 -13.19 8.63 5.71
CA MET A 808 -12.09 7.68 5.78
C MET A 808 -10.77 8.41 5.53
N LYS A 809 -9.75 8.14 6.31
CA LYS A 809 -8.43 8.77 6.17
C LYS A 809 -7.42 7.82 5.55
N ILE A 810 -6.73 8.28 4.50
CA ILE A 810 -5.52 7.62 4.00
C ILE A 810 -4.37 8.04 4.94
N PRO A 811 -3.72 7.11 5.64
CA PRO A 811 -2.68 7.45 6.60
C PRO A 811 -1.41 7.96 5.91
N ASN A 812 -0.77 8.96 6.51
CA ASN A 812 0.56 9.46 6.12
C ASN A 812 0.70 9.92 4.67
N VAL A 813 -0.34 10.53 4.11
CA VAL A 813 -0.32 11.11 2.77
C VAL A 813 -0.60 12.61 2.82
N THR A 814 -0.13 13.32 1.79
CA THR A 814 -0.52 14.70 1.49
C THR A 814 -1.21 14.74 0.13
N CYS A 815 -2.19 15.61 -0.02
CA CYS A 815 -3.04 15.74 -1.22
C CYS A 815 -3.16 17.22 -1.63
N ASN A 816 -2.01 17.92 -1.79
CA ASN A 816 -2.01 19.30 -2.25
C ASN A 816 -2.27 19.41 -3.75
N ASP A 817 -1.70 18.49 -4.53
CA ASP A 817 -1.83 18.39 -5.99
C ASP A 817 -2.29 16.98 -6.39
N ALA A 818 -3.17 16.37 -5.59
CA ALA A 818 -3.63 15.01 -5.80
C ALA A 818 -4.53 14.91 -7.03
N PHE A 819 -4.38 13.80 -7.77
CA PHE A 819 -5.33 13.44 -8.83
C PHE A 819 -6.42 12.55 -8.27
N VAL A 820 -7.66 12.89 -8.58
CA VAL A 820 -8.85 12.16 -8.15
C VAL A 820 -9.64 11.75 -9.38
N THR A 821 -9.93 10.46 -9.51
CA THR A 821 -10.65 9.92 -10.67
C THR A 821 -11.66 8.90 -10.19
N VAL A 822 -12.82 8.87 -10.83
CA VAL A 822 -13.85 7.86 -10.59
C VAL A 822 -14.06 7.05 -11.86
N ASN A 823 -14.09 5.74 -11.75
CA ASN A 823 -14.42 4.83 -12.83
C ASN A 823 -15.26 3.67 -12.28
N ASP A 824 -16.38 3.36 -12.92
CA ASP A 824 -17.28 2.26 -12.58
C ASP A 824 -17.60 2.12 -11.08
N ASN A 825 -18.08 3.22 -10.46
CA ASN A 825 -18.36 3.31 -9.01
C ASN A 825 -17.15 3.06 -8.07
N SER A 826 -15.95 3.19 -8.58
CA SER A 826 -14.72 3.10 -7.78
C SER A 826 -13.96 4.42 -7.81
N LEU A 827 -13.43 4.82 -6.66
CA LEU A 827 -12.67 6.04 -6.46
C LEU A 827 -11.18 5.74 -6.51
N TYR A 828 -10.44 6.49 -7.30
CA TYR A 828 -8.99 6.39 -7.39
C TYR A 828 -8.35 7.70 -6.98
N VAL A 829 -7.43 7.62 -6.02
CA VAL A 829 -6.75 8.77 -5.45
C VAL A 829 -5.24 8.59 -5.59
N CYS A 830 -4.59 9.53 -6.25
CA CYS A 830 -3.14 9.65 -6.30
C CYS A 830 -2.73 10.84 -5.44
N PRO A 831 -2.29 10.64 -4.18
CA PRO A 831 -1.73 11.70 -3.35
C PRO A 831 -0.45 12.28 -3.96
N ASP A 832 0.12 13.29 -3.29
CA ASP A 832 1.43 13.84 -3.66
C ASP A 832 2.51 12.77 -3.52
N GLY A 833 2.77 12.03 -4.60
CA GLY A 833 3.71 10.91 -4.57
C GLY A 833 3.61 10.01 -5.79
N ASN A 834 4.02 8.77 -5.63
CA ASN A 834 4.06 7.79 -6.72
C ASN A 834 3.27 6.52 -6.35
N VAL A 835 2.11 6.72 -5.73
CA VAL A 835 1.22 5.64 -5.26
C VAL A 835 -0.22 6.04 -5.56
N ILE A 836 -1.01 5.14 -6.11
CA ILE A 836 -2.43 5.32 -6.35
C ILE A 836 -3.21 4.34 -5.48
N TYR A 837 -4.20 4.86 -4.76
CA TYR A 837 -5.16 4.11 -3.96
C TYR A 837 -6.47 3.94 -4.74
N GLY A 838 -7.12 2.80 -4.59
CA GLY A 838 -8.43 2.52 -5.17
C GLY A 838 -9.42 2.10 -4.10
N PHE A 839 -10.61 2.67 -4.10
CA PHE A 839 -11.66 2.41 -3.11
C PHE A 839 -12.98 2.10 -3.82
N ASP A 840 -13.80 1.27 -3.19
CA ASP A 840 -15.17 1.05 -3.63
C ASP A 840 -16.12 2.18 -3.21
N GLU A 841 -17.42 2.04 -3.49
CA GLU A 841 -18.44 3.02 -3.09
C GLU A 841 -18.60 3.20 -1.57
N ASN A 842 -18.14 2.24 -0.75
CA ASN A 842 -18.16 2.28 0.71
C ASN A 842 -16.86 2.80 1.31
N LEU A 843 -15.92 3.25 0.49
CA LEU A 843 -14.56 3.64 0.83
C LEU A 843 -13.70 2.49 1.38
N GLU A 844 -14.03 1.24 1.04
CA GLU A 844 -13.16 0.10 1.30
C GLU A 844 -12.07 -0.02 0.23
N LEU A 845 -10.86 -0.33 0.65
CA LEU A 845 -9.71 -0.44 -0.26
C LEU A 845 -9.89 -1.61 -1.22
N LEU A 846 -9.80 -1.34 -2.51
CA LEU A 846 -9.88 -2.34 -3.57
C LEU A 846 -8.59 -3.15 -3.71
N VAL A 847 -8.68 -4.41 -4.08
CA VAL A 847 -7.54 -5.22 -4.54
C VAL A 847 -7.32 -4.90 -6.04
N PRO A 848 -6.10 -4.60 -6.50
CA PRO A 848 -4.78 -4.76 -5.88
C PRO A 848 -4.19 -3.48 -5.27
N PHE A 849 -4.99 -2.48 -4.99
CA PHE A 849 -4.49 -1.18 -4.50
C PHE A 849 -3.97 -1.25 -3.05
N PRO A 850 -3.01 -0.36 -2.69
CA PRO A 850 -2.39 0.69 -3.51
C PRO A 850 -1.36 0.15 -4.52
N VAL A 851 -1.25 0.80 -5.67
CA VAL A 851 -0.30 0.44 -6.74
C VAL A 851 0.67 1.57 -7.05
N THR A 852 1.82 1.23 -7.65
CA THR A 852 2.77 2.24 -8.13
C THR A 852 2.17 3.03 -9.28
N GLY A 853 2.15 4.36 -9.15
CA GLY A 853 1.67 5.26 -10.18
C GLY A 853 1.64 6.70 -9.71
N TRP A 854 1.62 7.62 -10.66
CA TRP A 854 1.54 9.05 -10.44
C TRP A 854 0.61 9.68 -11.44
N GLY A 855 -0.24 10.57 -10.96
CA GLY A 855 -1.13 11.34 -11.80
C GLY A 855 -2.49 10.66 -12.06
N ARG A 856 -3.13 11.07 -13.16
CA ARG A 856 -4.43 10.55 -13.59
C ARG A 856 -4.27 9.18 -14.21
N PRO A 857 -4.92 8.12 -13.69
CA PRO A 857 -4.92 6.81 -14.31
C PRO A 857 -5.86 6.74 -15.51
N ALA A 858 -5.69 5.69 -16.34
CA ALA A 858 -6.59 5.33 -17.40
C ALA A 858 -7.04 3.86 -17.27
N PHE A 859 -8.15 3.54 -17.92
CA PHE A 859 -8.75 2.20 -17.88
C PHE A 859 -9.02 1.72 -19.30
N ALA A 860 -8.55 0.52 -19.62
CA ALA A 860 -8.76 -0.08 -20.93
C ALA A 860 -8.63 -1.61 -20.84
N ASP A 861 -9.32 -2.36 -21.69
CA ASP A 861 -9.12 -3.80 -21.82
C ASP A 861 -7.92 -4.07 -22.76
N VAL A 862 -6.82 -4.63 -22.21
CA VAL A 862 -5.60 -4.93 -22.98
C VAL A 862 -5.70 -6.23 -23.75
N ASN A 863 -6.29 -7.24 -23.15
CA ASN A 863 -6.17 -8.63 -23.60
C ASN A 863 -7.44 -9.17 -24.29
N GLY A 864 -8.51 -8.38 -24.31
CA GLY A 864 -9.80 -8.75 -24.92
C GLY A 864 -10.65 -9.67 -24.03
N ASP A 865 -10.36 -9.77 -22.73
CA ASP A 865 -11.10 -10.59 -21.77
C ASP A 865 -12.38 -9.93 -21.26
N LYS A 866 -12.64 -8.69 -21.67
CA LYS A 866 -13.77 -7.84 -21.30
C LYS A 866 -13.73 -7.33 -19.86
N THR A 867 -12.58 -7.39 -19.21
CA THR A 867 -12.30 -6.68 -17.95
C THR A 867 -11.43 -5.47 -18.25
N LEU A 868 -11.65 -4.38 -17.54
CA LEU A 868 -10.79 -3.22 -17.67
C LEU A 868 -9.51 -3.45 -16.87
N ASP A 869 -8.38 -3.20 -17.50
CA ASP A 869 -7.10 -3.09 -16.82
C ASP A 869 -6.86 -1.65 -16.39
N PHE A 870 -6.15 -1.47 -15.31
CA PHE A 870 -5.75 -0.17 -14.77
C PHE A 870 -4.38 0.22 -15.29
N PHE A 871 -4.25 1.44 -15.81
CA PHE A 871 -3.00 2.00 -16.30
C PHE A 871 -2.60 3.25 -15.52
N ALA A 872 -1.32 3.36 -15.20
CA ALA A 872 -0.77 4.54 -14.57
C ALA A 872 0.64 4.85 -15.05
N LEU A 873 0.94 6.13 -15.17
CA LEU A 873 2.31 6.62 -15.33
C LEU A 873 3.01 6.61 -13.97
N SER A 874 4.33 6.66 -13.95
CA SER A 874 5.11 6.79 -12.72
C SER A 874 6.19 7.86 -12.87
N VAL A 875 6.64 8.42 -11.74
CA VAL A 875 7.66 9.49 -11.72
C VAL A 875 9.01 9.07 -12.31
N ASP A 876 9.26 7.77 -12.43
CA ASP A 876 10.44 7.20 -13.07
C ASP A 876 10.26 6.93 -14.57
N ASN A 877 9.28 7.60 -15.20
CA ASN A 877 8.95 7.51 -16.62
C ASN A 877 8.62 6.09 -17.08
N LYS A 878 7.76 5.40 -16.34
CA LYS A 878 7.23 4.10 -16.75
C LYS A 878 5.71 4.13 -16.87
N LEU A 879 5.20 3.37 -17.81
CA LEU A 879 3.77 3.07 -17.94
C LEU A 879 3.51 1.69 -17.35
N HIS A 880 2.77 1.66 -16.26
CA HIS A 880 2.35 0.45 -15.57
C HIS A 880 0.96 0.02 -16.04
N ALA A 881 0.72 -1.29 -16.04
CA ALA A 881 -0.61 -1.87 -16.28
C ALA A 881 -0.89 -2.96 -15.24
N VAL A 882 -2.06 -2.90 -14.62
CA VAL A 882 -2.48 -3.81 -13.56
C VAL A 882 -3.88 -4.32 -13.87
N LYS A 883 -4.08 -5.64 -13.75
CA LYS A 883 -5.40 -6.27 -13.94
C LYS A 883 -6.34 -5.85 -12.80
N MET A 884 -7.51 -5.36 -13.18
CA MET A 884 -8.63 -5.14 -12.27
C MET A 884 -9.42 -6.44 -12.13
N ARG A 885 -9.77 -6.80 -10.88
CA ARG A 885 -10.55 -8.03 -10.60
C ARG A 885 -11.84 -7.71 -9.89
#